data_5c2500754816d16ab895fe3b822d7d78
#
_entry.id   5c2500754816d16ab895fe3b822d7d78
#
_cell.length_a   1.000
_cell.length_b   1.000
_cell.length_c   1.000
_cell.angle_alpha   90.00
_cell.angle_beta   90.00
_cell.angle_gamma   90.00
#
_symmetry.space_group_name_H-M   'P 1'
#
loop_
_entity.id
_entity.type
_entity.pdbx_description
1 polymer ?
#
loop_
_entity_poly.entity_id
_entity_poly.type
_entity_poly.pdbx_seq_one_letter_code
_entity_poly.pdbx_strand_id
1 'polypeptide(L)'
;MLRTIATKIFGSRNDRVLRRLNKIVVKINKLEPEYEALSDEQLKAKTAEFRDRLAQGATLESLMPEAFATVREASKRVLGMRHFDVQLIGGMVLNSRCIAEMRTGEGKTLTATLPCYLNALPGKAVHVVTVNDYLARRDAETNRPLFEFLGLTVGVNVPGMSPEEKRAAYAADITYATNSELGFDYLRDNLAHAPQERFQKDLYYALVDEVDSILIDEARTPLIISGQAEDSSELYMAIDKLIPVLIKQDKEDTEEYQGTGDYTLDLKTKQAYLTERGQEKCEQWLIEHGFMKDTESLYSPSKISLLHHVMAALRAHTLFERDVDYIVKDGEIVIVDEHTGRTMAGRRWSDGLHQAIEAKEGVRIQSENQTVASITYQNYFRLYEKLAGMTGTADTEAFEFQKIYGLETVVIPTNRPMIRDDRTDVMFETEEYKFNAIIEDIKDCVARNQPVLVGTISIEKSELLSNALNKAGIKHNVLNAKFHAQEAEIVANAGYPGAVTIATNMAGRGTDIVLGGNWKAEVDKLENPTPEQIEAIKAAWQERHNIVKQAGGLHIIGTERHESRRIDNQLRGRSGRQGDPGSSRFYLSLDDALMRIYLNEGKLNMMRKAFSQPGEAMESKLLAKVIASAQAKVEAHNFDGRKNLLEFDDVANDQRHAIYEQRNELLENDDISETIDVIRQDVFNSIIDQYIPPQSLEEQWDVPALEQRLKQDFALDLPITKWLDEDNHLHEETLRERIIQAATDEYKRKEELAGAQTMRNFEKGVMLQTLDELWKEHLSAMDHLRRGIHLRGYAQKDPKQEYKKESFQMFTEMLDALKLSVVTTLSRVQVRTQEEMEEAERLRQELAQREAATMQYHNEESQDEQGAQNAVEEHHKIGRNEPCPCGSGKKYKHCHGSRAKH
;
A
#
# COMPACT_ATOMS: atom_id res chain seq x y z
N MET A 1 33.39 -0.17 -26.16
CA MET A 1 33.70 -0.68 -27.53
C MET A 1 33.56 -2.22 -27.63
N LEU A 2 34.27 -3.03 -26.88
CA LEU A 2 34.13 -4.50 -26.92
C LEU A 2 32.72 -5.01 -26.58
N ARG A 3 32.04 -4.41 -25.58
CA ARG A 3 30.67 -4.74 -25.21
C ARG A 3 29.65 -4.41 -26.31
N THR A 4 29.87 -3.30 -27.04
CA THR A 4 29.05 -2.87 -28.19
C THR A 4 29.21 -3.79 -29.39
N ILE A 5 30.43 -4.28 -29.63
CA ILE A 5 30.71 -5.23 -30.70
C ILE A 5 30.15 -6.62 -30.36
N ALA A 6 30.32 -7.09 -29.12
CA ALA A 6 29.73 -8.34 -28.66
C ALA A 6 28.20 -8.32 -28.74
N THR A 7 27.57 -7.22 -28.40
CA THR A 7 26.10 -7.07 -28.50
C THR A 7 25.64 -7.09 -29.96
N LYS A 8 26.40 -6.52 -30.87
CA LYS A 8 26.08 -6.58 -32.32
C LYS A 8 26.20 -7.97 -32.92
N ILE A 9 27.12 -8.81 -32.40
CA ILE A 9 27.35 -10.17 -32.92
C ILE A 9 26.39 -11.18 -32.27
N PHE A 10 26.23 -11.13 -30.95
CA PHE A 10 25.46 -12.14 -30.16
C PHE A 10 24.06 -11.71 -29.81
N GLY A 11 23.68 -10.44 -30.06
CA GLY A 11 22.43 -9.83 -29.63
C GLY A 11 22.47 -9.48 -28.14
N SER A 12 21.49 -8.69 -27.71
CA SER A 12 21.26 -8.37 -26.29
C SER A 12 20.79 -9.62 -25.53
N ARG A 13 20.80 -9.55 -24.18
CA ARG A 13 20.20 -10.61 -23.36
C ARG A 13 18.73 -10.82 -23.73
N ASN A 14 17.99 -9.73 -23.93
CA ASN A 14 16.60 -9.74 -24.36
C ASN A 14 16.43 -10.50 -25.70
N ASP A 15 17.26 -10.24 -26.70
CA ASP A 15 17.20 -10.93 -28.00
C ASP A 15 17.43 -12.44 -27.87
N ARG A 16 18.29 -12.86 -26.97
CA ARG A 16 18.56 -14.29 -26.71
C ARG A 16 17.35 -14.97 -26.04
N VAL A 17 16.72 -14.31 -25.08
CA VAL A 17 15.50 -14.79 -24.44
C VAL A 17 14.39 -14.94 -25.46
N LEU A 18 14.17 -13.91 -26.28
CA LEU A 18 13.13 -13.91 -27.33
C LEU A 18 13.38 -15.02 -28.36
N ARG A 19 14.61 -15.24 -28.81
CA ARG A 19 14.96 -16.35 -29.72
C ARG A 19 14.65 -17.73 -29.14
N ARG A 20 14.88 -17.92 -27.83
CA ARG A 20 14.54 -19.18 -27.14
C ARG A 20 13.03 -19.37 -27.08
N LEU A 21 12.28 -18.33 -26.74
CA LEU A 21 10.83 -18.37 -26.63
C LEU A 21 10.16 -18.57 -27.99
N ASN A 22 10.71 -17.97 -29.06
CA ASN A 22 10.21 -18.17 -30.42
C ASN A 22 10.25 -19.62 -30.88
N LYS A 23 11.24 -20.41 -30.41
CA LYS A 23 11.26 -21.86 -30.72
C LYS A 23 10.04 -22.61 -30.13
N ILE A 24 9.56 -22.14 -28.96
CA ILE A 24 8.38 -22.71 -28.33
C ILE A 24 7.11 -22.24 -29.06
N VAL A 25 7.08 -20.97 -29.51
CA VAL A 25 5.98 -20.45 -30.35
C VAL A 25 5.81 -21.30 -31.61
N VAL A 26 6.91 -21.69 -32.26
CA VAL A 26 6.86 -22.57 -33.44
C VAL A 26 6.24 -23.93 -33.10
N LYS A 27 6.53 -24.49 -31.89
CA LYS A 27 5.89 -25.75 -31.46
C LYS A 27 4.39 -25.57 -31.25
N ILE A 28 3.97 -24.46 -30.60
CA ILE A 28 2.56 -24.16 -30.39
C ILE A 28 1.82 -24.00 -31.72
N ASN A 29 2.44 -23.30 -32.69
CA ASN A 29 1.85 -23.12 -34.03
C ASN A 29 1.72 -24.42 -34.77
N LYS A 30 2.60 -25.40 -34.58
CA LYS A 30 2.50 -26.73 -35.15
C LYS A 30 1.34 -27.54 -34.54
N LEU A 31 0.96 -27.30 -33.30
CA LEU A 31 -0.18 -27.95 -32.64
C LEU A 31 -1.52 -27.35 -33.08
N GLU A 32 -1.54 -26.13 -33.60
CA GLU A 32 -2.76 -25.40 -33.91
C GLU A 32 -3.74 -26.21 -34.82
N PRO A 33 -3.31 -26.84 -35.95
CA PRO A 33 -4.23 -27.63 -36.77
C PRO A 33 -4.85 -28.83 -36.05
N GLU A 34 -4.11 -29.44 -35.14
CA GLU A 34 -4.62 -30.55 -34.32
C GLU A 34 -5.72 -30.08 -33.37
N TYR A 35 -5.50 -28.92 -32.71
CA TYR A 35 -6.47 -28.37 -31.79
C TYR A 35 -7.70 -27.78 -32.48
N GLU A 36 -7.55 -27.24 -33.69
CA GLU A 36 -8.68 -26.79 -34.50
C GLU A 36 -9.63 -27.97 -34.90
N ALA A 37 -9.10 -29.17 -35.04
CA ALA A 37 -9.86 -30.37 -35.37
C ALA A 37 -10.64 -30.96 -34.17
N LEU A 38 -10.35 -30.54 -32.94
CA LEU A 38 -11.04 -31.03 -31.74
C LEU A 38 -12.47 -30.48 -31.65
N SER A 39 -13.39 -31.33 -31.15
CA SER A 39 -14.71 -30.86 -30.74
C SER A 39 -14.62 -30.02 -29.49
N ASP A 40 -15.67 -29.27 -29.15
CA ASP A 40 -15.74 -28.48 -27.91
C ASP A 40 -15.57 -29.34 -26.67
N GLU A 41 -16.17 -30.53 -26.64
CA GLU A 41 -16.07 -31.49 -25.55
C GLU A 41 -14.65 -32.04 -25.41
N GLN A 42 -13.98 -32.31 -26.51
CA GLN A 42 -12.59 -32.77 -26.54
C GLN A 42 -11.65 -31.67 -26.07
N LEU A 43 -11.88 -30.42 -26.45
CA LEU A 43 -11.09 -29.27 -26.02
C LEU A 43 -11.26 -29.00 -24.52
N LYS A 44 -12.47 -29.05 -23.99
CA LYS A 44 -12.76 -28.95 -22.55
C LYS A 44 -12.11 -30.08 -21.74
N ALA A 45 -12.07 -31.29 -22.27
CA ALA A 45 -11.44 -32.45 -21.64
C ALA A 45 -9.92 -32.33 -21.48
N LYS A 46 -9.28 -31.43 -22.22
CA LYS A 46 -7.83 -31.18 -22.09
C LYS A 46 -7.42 -30.70 -20.72
N THR A 47 -8.24 -29.94 -20.03
CA THR A 47 -7.96 -29.49 -18.64
C THR A 47 -7.83 -30.67 -17.69
N ALA A 48 -8.73 -31.65 -17.75
CA ALA A 48 -8.65 -32.87 -16.96
C ALA A 48 -7.40 -33.69 -17.31
N GLU A 49 -7.10 -33.83 -18.60
CA GLU A 49 -5.90 -34.51 -19.09
C GLU A 49 -4.61 -33.90 -18.54
N PHE A 50 -4.52 -32.56 -18.55
CA PHE A 50 -3.33 -31.88 -18.01
C PHE A 50 -3.21 -32.03 -16.49
N ARG A 51 -4.31 -31.99 -15.76
CA ARG A 51 -4.33 -32.23 -14.31
C ARG A 51 -3.90 -33.66 -13.98
N ASP A 52 -4.34 -34.65 -14.74
CA ASP A 52 -3.92 -36.04 -14.58
C ASP A 52 -2.41 -36.22 -14.85
N ARG A 53 -1.89 -35.59 -15.89
CA ARG A 53 -0.47 -35.59 -16.21
C ARG A 53 0.38 -34.94 -15.15
N LEU A 54 -0.09 -33.84 -14.53
CA LEU A 54 0.56 -33.20 -13.37
C LEU A 54 0.58 -34.16 -12.18
N ALA A 55 -0.52 -34.85 -11.88
CA ALA A 55 -0.58 -35.84 -10.81
C ALA A 55 0.37 -37.01 -11.03
N GLN A 56 0.69 -37.34 -12.28
CA GLN A 56 1.67 -38.35 -12.69
C GLN A 56 3.11 -37.85 -12.71
N GLY A 57 3.39 -36.58 -12.33
CA GLY A 57 4.72 -36.01 -12.21
C GLY A 57 5.18 -35.15 -13.40
N ALA A 58 4.30 -34.80 -14.35
CA ALA A 58 4.63 -33.84 -15.39
C ALA A 58 4.85 -32.44 -14.79
N THR A 59 5.73 -31.63 -15.40
CA THR A 59 5.99 -30.26 -14.99
C THR A 59 5.10 -29.28 -15.76
N LEU A 60 4.82 -28.10 -15.17
CA LEU A 60 4.07 -27.04 -15.87
C LEU A 60 4.77 -26.61 -17.16
N GLU A 61 6.10 -26.53 -17.14
CA GLU A 61 6.90 -26.19 -18.32
C GLU A 61 6.75 -27.19 -19.45
N SER A 62 6.62 -28.49 -19.14
CA SER A 62 6.40 -29.53 -20.15
C SER A 62 5.00 -29.46 -20.76
N LEU A 63 4.00 -29.04 -20.01
CA LEU A 63 2.62 -28.87 -20.46
C LEU A 63 2.37 -27.53 -21.16
N MET A 64 3.22 -26.55 -20.98
CA MET A 64 3.01 -25.18 -21.44
C MET A 64 2.67 -25.07 -22.94
N PRO A 65 3.35 -25.73 -23.90
CA PRO A 65 2.99 -25.62 -25.31
C PRO A 65 1.56 -26.11 -25.61
N GLU A 66 1.17 -27.24 -25.05
CA GLU A 66 -0.17 -27.80 -25.25
C GLU A 66 -1.24 -26.99 -24.51
N ALA A 67 -0.96 -26.52 -23.30
CA ALA A 67 -1.86 -25.67 -22.53
C ALA A 67 -2.13 -24.34 -23.26
N PHE A 68 -1.09 -23.70 -23.80
CA PHE A 68 -1.22 -22.45 -24.56
C PHE A 68 -1.97 -22.68 -25.90
N ALA A 69 -1.76 -23.80 -26.57
CA ALA A 69 -2.55 -24.16 -27.75
C ALA A 69 -4.03 -24.34 -27.39
N THR A 70 -4.33 -24.94 -26.25
CA THR A 70 -5.69 -25.10 -25.72
C THR A 70 -6.37 -23.77 -25.48
N VAL A 71 -5.69 -22.86 -24.78
CA VAL A 71 -6.22 -21.51 -24.47
C VAL A 71 -6.43 -20.70 -25.75
N ARG A 72 -5.47 -20.75 -26.67
CA ARG A 72 -5.57 -20.05 -27.97
C ARG A 72 -6.80 -20.48 -28.74
N GLU A 73 -7.01 -21.79 -28.89
CA GLU A 73 -8.18 -22.33 -29.64
C GLU A 73 -9.50 -22.02 -28.91
N ALA A 74 -9.53 -22.18 -27.58
CA ALA A 74 -10.71 -21.85 -26.79
C ALA A 74 -11.04 -20.34 -26.87
N SER A 75 -10.05 -19.46 -26.83
CA SER A 75 -10.23 -18.02 -27.01
C SER A 75 -10.78 -17.68 -28.41
N LYS A 76 -10.28 -18.32 -29.43
CA LYS A 76 -10.77 -18.14 -30.80
C LYS A 76 -12.26 -18.51 -30.92
N ARG A 77 -12.67 -19.62 -30.30
CA ARG A 77 -14.08 -20.09 -30.33
C ARG A 77 -15.02 -19.25 -29.48
N VAL A 78 -14.60 -18.92 -28.24
CA VAL A 78 -15.48 -18.29 -27.26
C VAL A 78 -15.45 -16.76 -27.35
N LEU A 79 -14.27 -16.16 -27.50
CA LEU A 79 -14.09 -14.71 -27.53
C LEU A 79 -13.96 -14.15 -28.96
N GLY A 80 -13.79 -15.00 -29.97
CA GLY A 80 -13.48 -14.60 -31.34
C GLY A 80 -12.08 -13.98 -31.48
N MET A 81 -11.19 -14.18 -30.50
CA MET A 81 -9.86 -13.61 -30.48
C MET A 81 -8.79 -14.72 -30.44
N ARG A 82 -8.00 -14.79 -31.48
CA ARG A 82 -6.85 -15.68 -31.54
C ARG A 82 -5.63 -14.95 -31.01
N HIS A 83 -4.91 -15.53 -30.06
CA HIS A 83 -3.65 -14.96 -29.52
C HIS A 83 -2.60 -14.79 -30.62
N PHE A 84 -1.96 -13.61 -30.66
CA PHE A 84 -0.81 -13.37 -31.53
C PHE A 84 0.45 -14.09 -30.99
N ASP A 85 1.42 -14.32 -31.86
CA ASP A 85 2.68 -14.94 -31.44
C ASP A 85 3.42 -14.14 -30.35
N VAL A 86 3.36 -12.82 -30.40
CA VAL A 86 3.92 -11.94 -29.37
C VAL A 86 3.19 -12.07 -28.03
N GLN A 87 1.90 -12.35 -28.04
CA GLN A 87 1.11 -12.63 -26.84
C GLN A 87 1.46 -13.99 -26.23
N LEU A 88 1.77 -15.00 -27.05
CA LEU A 88 2.28 -16.28 -26.56
C LEU A 88 3.64 -16.08 -25.85
N ILE A 89 4.53 -15.26 -26.43
CA ILE A 89 5.80 -14.89 -25.80
C ILE A 89 5.53 -14.20 -24.46
N GLY A 90 4.60 -13.25 -24.42
CA GLY A 90 4.18 -12.57 -23.20
C GLY A 90 3.71 -13.54 -22.12
N GLY A 91 2.86 -14.49 -22.47
CA GLY A 91 2.39 -15.55 -21.57
C GLY A 91 3.52 -16.43 -21.02
N MET A 92 4.50 -16.77 -21.85
CA MET A 92 5.67 -17.55 -21.43
C MET A 92 6.58 -16.74 -20.46
N VAL A 93 6.78 -15.45 -20.73
CA VAL A 93 7.54 -14.54 -19.86
C VAL A 93 6.86 -14.45 -18.50
N LEU A 94 5.55 -14.26 -18.47
CA LEU A 94 4.75 -14.18 -17.23
C LEU A 94 4.79 -15.48 -16.44
N ASN A 95 4.79 -16.63 -17.10
CA ASN A 95 4.97 -17.92 -16.43
C ASN A 95 6.37 -18.10 -15.83
N SER A 96 7.38 -17.41 -16.36
CA SER A 96 8.78 -17.53 -15.96
C SER A 96 9.19 -16.61 -14.80
N ARG A 97 8.27 -16.07 -14.03
CA ARG A 97 8.52 -15.11 -12.92
C ARG A 97 9.26 -13.87 -13.40
N CYS A 98 8.81 -13.32 -14.51
CA CYS A 98 9.39 -12.11 -15.12
C CYS A 98 8.32 -11.06 -15.36
N ILE A 99 8.77 -9.85 -15.65
CA ILE A 99 7.91 -8.77 -16.12
C ILE A 99 7.90 -8.79 -17.65
N ALA A 100 6.70 -8.88 -18.20
CA ALA A 100 6.47 -8.72 -19.63
C ALA A 100 6.20 -7.24 -19.94
N GLU A 101 7.16 -6.54 -20.55
CA GLU A 101 6.90 -5.23 -21.10
C GLU A 101 6.22 -5.37 -22.47
N MET A 102 4.91 -5.24 -22.44
CA MET A 102 4.05 -5.21 -23.63
C MET A 102 3.43 -3.83 -23.76
N ARG A 103 3.62 -3.19 -24.89
CA ARG A 103 3.08 -1.85 -25.12
C ARG A 103 1.56 -1.83 -24.96
N THR A 104 1.04 -0.69 -24.56
CA THR A 104 -0.41 -0.49 -24.43
C THR A 104 -1.09 -0.76 -25.77
N GLY A 105 -2.22 -1.46 -25.76
CA GLY A 105 -2.93 -1.88 -26.98
C GLY A 105 -2.44 -3.19 -27.59
N GLU A 106 -1.45 -3.87 -27.02
CA GLU A 106 -0.99 -5.20 -27.47
C GLU A 106 -1.81 -6.37 -26.89
N GLY A 107 -2.89 -6.09 -26.16
CA GLY A 107 -3.80 -7.10 -25.63
C GLY A 107 -3.27 -7.82 -24.38
N LYS A 108 -2.74 -7.08 -23.41
CA LYS A 108 -2.26 -7.64 -22.13
C LYS A 108 -3.31 -8.46 -21.40
N THR A 109 -4.56 -7.98 -21.37
CA THR A 109 -5.70 -8.70 -20.73
C THR A 109 -5.90 -10.11 -21.30
N LEU A 110 -5.78 -10.25 -22.61
CA LEU A 110 -5.87 -11.55 -23.28
C LEU A 110 -4.62 -12.41 -23.07
N THR A 111 -3.44 -11.78 -23.06
CA THR A 111 -2.15 -12.45 -22.78
C THR A 111 -2.15 -13.08 -21.39
N ALA A 112 -2.74 -12.43 -20.41
CA ALA A 112 -2.85 -12.92 -19.03
C ALA A 112 -3.58 -14.27 -18.91
N THR A 113 -4.48 -14.58 -19.83
CA THR A 113 -5.24 -15.85 -19.82
C THR A 113 -4.35 -17.08 -19.96
N LEU A 114 -3.24 -16.94 -20.67
CA LEU A 114 -2.30 -18.04 -20.94
C LEU A 114 -1.60 -18.53 -19.64
N PRO A 115 -0.86 -17.68 -18.90
CA PRO A 115 -0.21 -18.12 -17.67
C PRO A 115 -1.22 -18.39 -16.54
N CYS A 116 -2.35 -17.69 -16.50
CA CYS A 116 -3.39 -17.94 -15.50
C CYS A 116 -3.99 -19.34 -15.64
N TYR A 117 -4.32 -19.76 -16.85
CA TYR A 117 -4.79 -21.12 -17.11
C TYR A 117 -3.75 -22.16 -16.69
N LEU A 118 -2.51 -22.01 -17.14
CA LEU A 118 -1.43 -22.95 -16.83
C LEU A 118 -1.19 -23.08 -15.33
N ASN A 119 -1.13 -21.96 -14.60
CA ASN A 119 -0.85 -21.95 -13.17
C ASN A 119 -2.08 -22.31 -12.31
N ALA A 120 -3.28 -22.31 -12.87
CA ALA A 120 -4.49 -22.80 -12.21
C ALA A 120 -4.63 -24.34 -12.26
N LEU A 121 -3.94 -25.01 -13.16
CA LEU A 121 -4.01 -26.48 -13.31
C LEU A 121 -3.64 -27.25 -12.02
N PRO A 122 -2.63 -26.87 -11.23
CA PRO A 122 -2.32 -27.53 -9.97
C PRO A 122 -3.41 -27.44 -8.90
N GLY A 123 -4.43 -26.62 -9.07
CA GLY A 123 -5.46 -26.36 -8.08
C GLY A 123 -5.08 -25.36 -7.00
N LYS A 124 -3.94 -24.67 -7.15
CA LYS A 124 -3.49 -23.60 -6.29
C LYS A 124 -4.05 -22.24 -6.71
N ALA A 125 -4.04 -21.26 -5.81
CA ALA A 125 -4.60 -19.96 -6.07
C ALA A 125 -3.83 -19.17 -7.15
N VAL A 126 -4.58 -18.59 -8.08
CA VAL A 126 -4.07 -17.66 -9.09
C VAL A 126 -4.76 -16.31 -8.88
N HIS A 127 -3.97 -15.28 -8.59
CA HIS A 127 -4.47 -13.92 -8.40
C HIS A 127 -4.01 -13.02 -9.53
N VAL A 128 -4.97 -12.37 -10.20
CA VAL A 128 -4.71 -11.31 -11.16
C VAL A 128 -4.97 -9.98 -10.47
N VAL A 129 -3.91 -9.19 -10.33
CA VAL A 129 -3.92 -7.97 -9.53
C VAL A 129 -4.09 -6.75 -10.43
N THR A 130 -5.04 -5.90 -10.10
CA THR A 130 -5.33 -4.66 -10.82
C THR A 130 -5.28 -3.45 -9.88
N VAL A 131 -5.19 -2.26 -10.46
CA VAL A 131 -5.08 -0.99 -9.69
C VAL A 131 -6.42 -0.51 -9.11
N ASN A 132 -7.56 -0.94 -9.67
CA ASN A 132 -8.88 -0.51 -9.21
C ASN A 132 -9.96 -1.57 -9.44
N ASP A 133 -11.10 -1.36 -8.83
CA ASP A 133 -12.27 -2.26 -8.88
C ASP A 133 -12.90 -2.37 -10.27
N TYR A 134 -12.94 -1.27 -11.01
CA TYR A 134 -13.47 -1.25 -12.38
C TYR A 134 -12.69 -2.20 -13.29
N LEU A 135 -11.36 -2.13 -13.29
CA LEU A 135 -10.50 -2.99 -14.08
C LEU A 135 -10.59 -4.45 -13.64
N ALA A 136 -10.65 -4.71 -12.34
CA ALA A 136 -10.82 -6.06 -11.82
C ALA A 136 -12.11 -6.71 -12.34
N ARG A 137 -13.24 -6.01 -12.26
CA ARG A 137 -14.53 -6.49 -12.76
C ARG A 137 -14.53 -6.67 -14.27
N ARG A 138 -14.09 -5.64 -15.01
CA ARG A 138 -14.06 -5.66 -16.48
C ARG A 138 -13.23 -6.81 -17.03
N ASP A 139 -12.02 -6.98 -16.51
CA ASP A 139 -11.10 -8.00 -17.02
C ASP A 139 -11.56 -9.41 -16.64
N ALA A 140 -12.12 -9.58 -15.43
CA ALA A 140 -12.74 -10.82 -15.02
C ALA A 140 -13.92 -11.20 -15.92
N GLU A 141 -14.83 -10.26 -16.17
CA GLU A 141 -16.00 -10.50 -17.03
C GLU A 141 -15.61 -10.78 -18.49
N THR A 142 -14.59 -10.09 -18.99
CA THR A 142 -14.07 -10.31 -20.35
C THR A 142 -13.50 -11.73 -20.50
N ASN A 143 -12.75 -12.22 -19.52
CA ASN A 143 -12.07 -13.50 -19.59
C ASN A 143 -12.88 -14.67 -19.00
N ARG A 144 -13.92 -14.41 -18.21
CA ARG A 144 -14.76 -15.44 -17.58
C ARG A 144 -15.30 -16.47 -18.56
N PRO A 145 -15.89 -16.11 -19.73
CA PRO A 145 -16.40 -17.10 -20.68
C PRO A 145 -15.33 -18.09 -21.14
N LEU A 146 -14.11 -17.63 -21.36
CA LEU A 146 -12.98 -18.46 -21.75
C LEU A 146 -12.60 -19.47 -20.66
N PHE A 147 -12.43 -19.01 -19.43
CA PHE A 147 -12.04 -19.86 -18.31
C PHE A 147 -13.15 -20.87 -17.96
N GLU A 148 -14.40 -20.45 -17.95
CA GLU A 148 -15.54 -21.33 -17.70
C GLU A 148 -15.71 -22.40 -18.80
N PHE A 149 -15.46 -22.04 -20.05
CA PHE A 149 -15.43 -23.01 -21.15
C PHE A 149 -14.35 -24.09 -20.90
N LEU A 150 -13.22 -23.73 -20.37
CA LEU A 150 -12.12 -24.64 -20.02
C LEU A 150 -12.30 -25.35 -18.65
N GLY A 151 -13.42 -25.13 -17.97
CA GLY A 151 -13.72 -25.75 -16.68
C GLY A 151 -13.08 -25.09 -15.46
N LEU A 152 -12.64 -23.84 -15.57
CA LEU A 152 -12.11 -23.04 -14.46
C LEU A 152 -13.14 -22.03 -13.97
N THR A 153 -13.13 -21.77 -12.67
CA THR A 153 -13.97 -20.76 -12.02
C THR A 153 -13.23 -19.43 -11.87
N VAL A 154 -13.96 -18.32 -11.98
CA VAL A 154 -13.43 -16.96 -11.85
C VAL A 154 -14.15 -16.22 -10.74
N GLY A 155 -13.38 -15.66 -9.82
CA GLY A 155 -13.88 -14.79 -8.75
C GLY A 155 -13.39 -13.35 -8.93
N VAL A 156 -14.10 -12.41 -8.33
CA VAL A 156 -13.73 -10.99 -8.25
C VAL A 156 -13.73 -10.56 -6.81
N ASN A 157 -12.63 -9.95 -6.37
CA ASN A 157 -12.49 -9.39 -5.02
C ASN A 157 -12.14 -7.91 -5.10
N VAL A 158 -13.08 -7.09 -4.66
CA VAL A 158 -13.00 -5.61 -4.72
C VAL A 158 -13.50 -5.01 -3.40
N PRO A 159 -13.19 -3.73 -3.11
CA PRO A 159 -13.67 -3.06 -1.91
C PRO A 159 -15.19 -3.15 -1.72
N GLY A 160 -15.63 -3.26 -0.47
CA GLY A 160 -17.05 -3.24 -0.09
C GLY A 160 -17.78 -4.59 -0.18
N MET A 161 -17.08 -5.69 -0.47
CA MET A 161 -17.67 -7.03 -0.47
C MET A 161 -17.83 -7.58 0.95
N SER A 162 -18.87 -8.37 1.16
CA SER A 162 -19.08 -9.09 2.43
C SER A 162 -18.01 -10.19 2.61
N PRO A 163 -17.77 -10.65 3.87
CA PRO A 163 -16.85 -11.76 4.13
C PRO A 163 -17.18 -13.03 3.37
N GLU A 164 -18.46 -13.34 3.19
CA GLU A 164 -18.93 -14.53 2.46
C GLU A 164 -18.63 -14.42 0.95
N GLU A 165 -18.90 -13.26 0.36
CA GLU A 165 -18.56 -12.97 -1.03
C GLU A 165 -17.05 -13.05 -1.29
N LYS A 166 -16.24 -12.54 -0.36
CA LYS A 166 -14.78 -12.63 -0.44
C LYS A 166 -14.29 -14.07 -0.39
N ARG A 167 -14.81 -14.89 0.53
CA ARG A 167 -14.43 -16.32 0.60
C ARG A 167 -14.82 -17.06 -0.68
N ALA A 168 -15.98 -16.78 -1.24
CA ALA A 168 -16.41 -17.33 -2.52
C ALA A 168 -15.47 -16.92 -3.67
N ALA A 169 -15.04 -15.65 -3.70
CA ALA A 169 -14.10 -15.15 -4.70
C ALA A 169 -12.72 -15.83 -4.60
N TYR A 170 -12.17 -16.00 -3.39
CA TYR A 170 -10.91 -16.71 -3.20
C TYR A 170 -11.01 -18.22 -3.38
N ALA A 171 -12.21 -18.80 -3.28
CA ALA A 171 -12.43 -20.20 -3.56
C ALA A 171 -12.34 -20.54 -5.06
N ALA A 172 -12.49 -19.55 -5.93
CA ALA A 172 -12.35 -19.71 -7.38
C ALA A 172 -10.91 -20.11 -7.77
N ASP A 173 -10.78 -20.73 -8.94
CA ASP A 173 -9.46 -21.08 -9.50
C ASP A 173 -8.62 -19.85 -9.82
N ILE A 174 -9.26 -18.81 -10.36
CA ILE A 174 -8.64 -17.53 -10.72
C ILE A 174 -9.43 -16.40 -10.07
N THR A 175 -8.73 -15.55 -9.31
CA THR A 175 -9.35 -14.40 -8.63
C THR A 175 -8.74 -13.10 -9.15
N TYR A 176 -9.60 -12.23 -9.71
CA TYR A 176 -9.26 -10.87 -10.07
C TYR A 176 -9.50 -9.97 -8.85
N ALA A 177 -8.49 -9.24 -8.42
CA ALA A 177 -8.57 -8.44 -7.22
C ALA A 177 -7.80 -7.13 -7.35
N THR A 178 -8.18 -6.13 -6.55
CA THR A 178 -7.36 -4.94 -6.38
C THR A 178 -6.16 -5.24 -5.47
N ASN A 179 -5.05 -4.56 -5.71
CA ASN A 179 -3.83 -4.70 -4.93
C ASN A 179 -4.04 -4.43 -3.43
N SER A 180 -4.80 -3.39 -3.10
CA SER A 180 -5.10 -3.02 -1.72
C SER A 180 -5.92 -4.09 -0.99
N GLU A 181 -6.98 -4.62 -1.63
CA GLU A 181 -7.82 -5.65 -1.00
C GLU A 181 -7.06 -6.95 -0.74
N LEU A 182 -6.18 -7.35 -1.65
CA LEU A 182 -5.33 -8.54 -1.41
C LEU A 182 -4.45 -8.36 -0.18
N GLY A 183 -3.82 -7.20 -0.04
CA GLY A 183 -2.97 -6.92 1.12
C GLY A 183 -3.77 -6.77 2.42
N PHE A 184 -4.91 -6.09 2.40
CA PHE A 184 -5.78 -6.01 3.55
C PHE A 184 -6.38 -7.35 3.95
N ASP A 185 -6.77 -8.19 3.01
CA ASP A 185 -7.29 -9.53 3.30
C ASP A 185 -6.20 -10.43 3.91
N TYR A 186 -4.96 -10.29 3.47
CA TYR A 186 -3.83 -10.96 4.11
C TYR A 186 -3.67 -10.52 5.59
N LEU A 187 -3.75 -9.23 5.86
CA LEU A 187 -3.69 -8.72 7.23
C LEU A 187 -4.89 -9.19 8.06
N ARG A 188 -6.11 -9.17 7.49
CA ARG A 188 -7.33 -9.69 8.15
C ARG A 188 -7.21 -11.17 8.47
N ASP A 189 -6.67 -11.98 7.58
CA ASP A 189 -6.47 -13.42 7.79
C ASP A 189 -5.53 -13.69 8.97
N ASN A 190 -4.54 -12.83 9.17
CA ASN A 190 -3.62 -12.92 10.30
C ASN A 190 -4.14 -12.25 11.59
N LEU A 191 -5.33 -11.66 11.55
CA LEU A 191 -6.08 -11.17 12.72
C LEU A 191 -7.30 -12.05 13.03
N ALA A 192 -7.60 -13.07 12.22
CA ALA A 192 -8.73 -13.97 12.39
C ALA A 192 -8.64 -14.75 13.71
N HIS A 193 -9.77 -14.97 14.35
CA HIS A 193 -9.86 -15.71 15.60
C HIS A 193 -10.18 -17.20 15.40
N ALA A 194 -10.62 -17.57 14.20
CA ALA A 194 -10.88 -18.95 13.82
C ALA A 194 -10.40 -19.23 12.39
N PRO A 195 -9.96 -20.46 12.06
CA PRO A 195 -9.50 -20.82 10.71
C PRO A 195 -10.54 -20.56 9.62
N GLN A 196 -11.82 -20.70 9.96
CA GLN A 196 -12.95 -20.52 9.05
C GLN A 196 -13.20 -19.06 8.66
N GLU A 197 -12.66 -18.11 9.42
CA GLU A 197 -12.78 -16.67 9.14
C GLU A 197 -11.81 -16.21 8.06
N ARG A 198 -10.78 -16.98 7.76
CA ARG A 198 -9.78 -16.65 6.75
C ARG A 198 -10.37 -16.62 5.35
N PHE A 199 -9.85 -15.71 4.51
CA PHE A 199 -10.26 -15.52 3.12
C PHE A 199 -9.35 -16.24 2.13
N GLN A 200 -8.05 -16.02 2.23
CA GLN A 200 -7.04 -16.51 1.29
C GLN A 200 -6.67 -17.96 1.60
N LYS A 201 -6.45 -18.76 0.55
CA LYS A 201 -6.00 -20.15 0.72
C LYS A 201 -4.47 -20.20 0.77
N ASP A 202 -3.83 -19.88 -0.36
CA ASP A 202 -2.40 -19.88 -0.55
C ASP A 202 -1.99 -18.67 -1.39
N LEU A 203 -0.72 -18.32 -1.38
CA LEU A 203 -0.16 -17.25 -2.18
C LEU A 203 0.77 -17.87 -3.23
N TYR A 204 0.17 -18.57 -4.20
CA TYR A 204 0.92 -19.33 -5.19
C TYR A 204 1.38 -18.48 -6.37
N TYR A 205 0.45 -17.98 -7.20
CA TYR A 205 0.76 -17.22 -8.40
C TYR A 205 0.05 -15.85 -8.38
N ALA A 206 0.83 -14.79 -8.48
CA ALA A 206 0.31 -13.45 -8.70
C ALA A 206 0.79 -12.91 -10.04
N LEU A 207 -0.17 -12.49 -10.86
CA LEU A 207 0.06 -11.73 -12.08
C LEU A 207 -0.40 -10.30 -11.86
N VAL A 208 0.54 -9.38 -11.77
CA VAL A 208 0.29 -7.96 -11.49
C VAL A 208 0.15 -7.20 -12.79
N ASP A 209 -1.07 -6.74 -13.09
CA ASP A 209 -1.31 -5.85 -14.23
C ASP A 209 -0.92 -4.41 -13.87
N GLU A 210 -0.39 -3.68 -14.83
CA GLU A 210 0.20 -2.36 -14.58
C GLU A 210 1.19 -2.39 -13.39
N VAL A 211 2.11 -3.34 -13.45
CA VAL A 211 3.05 -3.67 -12.37
C VAL A 211 3.89 -2.48 -11.89
N ASP A 212 4.19 -1.56 -12.74
CA ASP A 212 4.90 -0.33 -12.42
C ASP A 212 4.05 0.64 -11.56
N SER A 213 2.74 0.67 -11.75
CA SER A 213 1.86 1.41 -10.86
C SER A 213 1.84 0.82 -9.45
N ILE A 214 1.59 -0.48 -9.37
CA ILE A 214 1.37 -1.16 -8.09
C ILE A 214 2.67 -1.31 -7.30
N LEU A 215 3.75 -1.75 -7.95
CA LEU A 215 5.00 -2.07 -7.27
C LEU A 215 5.99 -0.91 -7.17
N ILE A 216 5.75 0.21 -7.85
CA ILE A 216 6.60 1.40 -7.81
C ILE A 216 5.81 2.61 -7.26
N ASP A 217 4.75 3.05 -7.96
CA ASP A 217 4.05 4.29 -7.61
C ASP A 217 3.30 4.16 -6.27
N GLU A 218 2.48 3.12 -6.12
CA GLU A 218 1.69 2.88 -4.90
C GLU A 218 2.50 2.25 -3.76
N ALA A 219 3.70 1.74 -4.05
CA ALA A 219 4.59 1.12 -3.06
C ALA A 219 5.42 2.14 -2.25
N ARG A 220 4.95 3.37 -2.12
CA ARG A 220 5.56 4.45 -1.31
C ARG A 220 5.09 4.40 0.14
N THR A 221 3.90 3.89 0.38
CA THR A 221 3.26 3.83 1.70
C THR A 221 2.82 2.40 2.02
N PRO A 222 2.86 1.99 3.29
CA PRO A 222 2.36 0.68 3.69
C PRO A 222 0.83 0.65 3.72
N LEU A 223 0.27 -0.56 3.67
CA LEU A 223 -1.11 -0.83 4.04
C LEU A 223 -1.21 -0.91 5.55
N ILE A 224 -2.15 -0.20 6.15
CA ILE A 224 -2.31 -0.10 7.59
C ILE A 224 -3.76 -0.40 7.98
N ILE A 225 -3.93 -1.30 8.94
CA ILE A 225 -5.19 -1.46 9.68
C ILE A 225 -5.00 -0.77 11.02
N SER A 226 -5.86 0.19 11.33
CA SER A 226 -5.86 0.90 12.60
C SER A 226 -7.13 0.65 13.40
N GLY A 227 -7.00 0.62 14.71
CA GLY A 227 -8.09 0.57 15.67
C GLY A 227 -8.06 1.80 16.57
N GLN A 228 -9.09 2.00 17.37
CA GLN A 228 -9.08 3.04 18.40
C GLN A 228 -8.05 2.68 19.46
N ALA A 229 -7.17 3.63 19.78
CA ALA A 229 -6.26 3.50 20.92
C ALA A 229 -7.01 3.71 22.23
N GLU A 230 -6.41 3.27 23.33
CA GLU A 230 -6.85 3.64 24.67
C GLU A 230 -6.87 5.18 24.82
N ASP A 231 -7.81 5.66 25.62
CA ASP A 231 -7.96 7.10 25.84
C ASP A 231 -6.76 7.65 26.63
N SER A 232 -5.82 8.25 25.93
CA SER A 232 -4.66 8.91 26.50
C SER A 232 -4.85 10.41 26.77
N SER A 233 -6.10 10.90 26.74
CA SER A 233 -6.42 12.33 26.93
C SER A 233 -5.89 12.90 28.23
N GLU A 234 -5.94 12.14 29.34
CA GLU A 234 -5.41 12.57 30.64
C GLU A 234 -3.88 12.78 30.58
N LEU A 235 -3.16 11.91 29.87
CA LEU A 235 -1.71 12.01 29.69
C LEU A 235 -1.34 13.25 28.88
N TYR A 236 -2.04 13.52 27.78
CA TYR A 236 -1.84 14.75 26.99
C TYR A 236 -2.08 16.01 27.80
N MET A 237 -3.14 16.06 28.58
CA MET A 237 -3.45 17.21 29.44
C MET A 237 -2.44 17.37 30.59
N ALA A 238 -1.92 16.28 31.15
CA ALA A 238 -0.91 16.34 32.19
C ALA A 238 0.43 16.86 31.64
N ILE A 239 0.89 16.32 30.52
CA ILE A 239 2.17 16.71 29.91
C ILE A 239 2.12 18.14 29.34
N ASP A 240 0.96 18.61 28.91
CA ASP A 240 0.78 20.01 28.49
C ASP A 240 1.22 21.01 29.58
N LYS A 241 1.03 20.67 30.84
CA LYS A 241 1.45 21.49 31.99
C LYS A 241 2.96 21.48 32.24
N LEU A 242 3.68 20.48 31.74
CA LEU A 242 5.14 20.40 31.85
C LEU A 242 5.83 21.43 30.97
N ILE A 243 5.34 21.68 29.79
CA ILE A 243 6.04 22.46 28.76
C ILE A 243 6.32 23.92 29.20
N PRO A 244 5.40 24.66 29.84
CA PRO A 244 5.69 26.02 30.32
C PRO A 244 6.80 26.12 31.33
N VAL A 245 7.20 25.03 31.97
CA VAL A 245 8.32 24.96 32.96
C VAL A 245 9.66 24.90 32.27
N LEU A 246 9.72 24.49 30.99
CA LEU A 246 10.95 24.36 30.21
C LEU A 246 11.40 25.70 29.63
N ILE A 247 12.72 25.89 29.56
CA ILE A 247 13.37 27.14 29.10
C ILE A 247 14.06 26.89 27.77
N LYS A 248 13.82 27.76 26.79
CA LYS A 248 14.45 27.68 25.46
C LYS A 248 15.93 28.02 25.52
N GLN A 249 16.73 27.32 24.73
CA GLN A 249 18.12 27.58 24.45
C GLN A 249 18.31 28.00 22.98
N ASP A 250 19.16 29.01 22.71
CA ASP A 250 19.31 29.56 21.37
C ASP A 250 20.18 28.71 20.43
N LYS A 251 21.13 27.96 21.01
CA LYS A 251 22.04 27.08 20.24
C LYS A 251 22.21 25.74 20.91
N GLU A 252 22.48 24.72 20.11
CA GLU A 252 22.82 23.39 20.60
C GLU A 252 24.12 23.41 21.43
N ASP A 253 24.21 22.48 22.40
CA ASP A 253 25.43 22.28 23.17
C ASP A 253 26.51 21.65 22.29
N THR A 254 27.71 22.21 22.34
CA THR A 254 28.89 21.72 21.64
C THR A 254 30.05 21.61 22.61
N GLU A 255 31.22 21.07 22.20
CA GLU A 255 32.43 21.06 23.03
C GLU A 255 32.89 22.46 23.47
N GLU A 256 32.56 23.50 22.67
CA GLU A 256 32.95 24.89 22.91
C GLU A 256 31.83 25.74 23.53
N TYR A 257 30.57 25.27 23.53
CA TYR A 257 29.42 26.01 24.04
C TYR A 257 28.49 25.11 24.85
N GLN A 258 28.27 25.46 26.11
CA GLN A 258 27.25 24.86 26.96
C GLN A 258 26.26 25.95 27.41
N GLY A 259 25.02 25.81 26.95
CA GLY A 259 23.93 26.70 27.33
C GLY A 259 23.30 26.35 28.68
N THR A 260 22.30 27.10 29.08
CA THR A 260 21.55 26.90 30.35
C THR A 260 20.08 26.53 30.13
N GLY A 261 19.67 26.37 28.88
CA GLY A 261 18.28 26.06 28.50
C GLY A 261 17.95 24.55 28.52
N ASP A 262 16.69 24.25 28.40
CA ASP A 262 16.15 22.90 28.48
C ASP A 262 15.88 22.27 27.10
N TYR A 263 15.70 23.10 26.07
CA TYR A 263 15.42 22.62 24.68
C TYR A 263 15.92 23.62 23.62
N THR A 264 16.18 23.10 22.42
CA THR A 264 16.51 23.85 21.21
C THR A 264 15.50 23.61 20.11
N LEU A 265 15.37 24.56 19.18
CA LEU A 265 14.40 24.49 18.06
C LEU A 265 15.13 24.59 16.72
N ASP A 266 14.75 23.71 15.80
CA ASP A 266 15.04 23.84 14.36
C ASP A 266 13.77 24.31 13.64
N LEU A 267 13.73 25.59 13.29
CA LEU A 267 12.59 26.20 12.61
C LEU A 267 12.44 25.75 11.16
N LYS A 268 13.50 25.27 10.53
CA LYS A 268 13.47 24.81 9.12
C LYS A 268 12.79 23.46 8.98
N THR A 269 13.10 22.55 9.91
CA THR A 269 12.54 21.18 9.92
C THR A 269 11.32 21.06 10.83
N LYS A 270 10.94 22.13 11.53
CA LYS A 270 9.88 22.15 12.58
C LYS A 270 10.09 21.03 13.61
N GLN A 271 11.33 20.90 14.12
CA GLN A 271 11.72 19.94 15.13
C GLN A 271 12.19 20.64 16.42
N ALA A 272 11.97 19.97 17.54
CA ALA A 272 12.43 20.41 18.85
C ALA A 272 13.33 19.32 19.46
N TYR A 273 14.33 19.71 20.21
CA TYR A 273 15.30 18.79 20.83
C TYR A 273 15.48 19.16 22.30
N LEU A 274 15.44 18.16 23.20
CA LEU A 274 15.75 18.35 24.60
C LEU A 274 17.26 18.35 24.80
N THR A 275 17.75 19.26 25.66
CA THR A 275 19.12 19.19 26.18
C THR A 275 19.20 18.16 27.31
N GLU A 276 20.43 17.79 27.77
CA GLU A 276 20.57 16.89 28.93
C GLU A 276 19.85 17.43 30.17
N ARG A 277 19.95 18.73 30.42
CA ARG A 277 19.23 19.40 31.52
C ARG A 277 17.73 19.38 31.33
N GLY A 278 17.26 19.56 30.08
CA GLY A 278 15.85 19.45 29.74
C GLY A 278 15.32 18.07 29.97
N GLN A 279 16.09 17.05 29.61
CA GLN A 279 15.75 15.66 29.86
C GLN A 279 15.63 15.39 31.37
N GLU A 280 16.62 15.72 32.16
CA GLU A 280 16.60 15.53 33.61
C GLU A 280 15.41 16.24 34.27
N LYS A 281 15.09 17.44 33.83
CA LYS A 281 13.95 18.21 34.32
C LYS A 281 12.62 17.59 33.97
N CYS A 282 12.47 17.07 32.75
CA CYS A 282 11.28 16.32 32.33
C CYS A 282 11.13 15.02 33.13
N GLU A 283 12.21 14.26 33.30
CA GLU A 283 12.22 13.03 34.07
C GLU A 283 11.81 13.29 35.54
N GLN A 284 12.37 14.30 36.19
CA GLN A 284 12.01 14.68 37.56
C GLN A 284 10.54 15.05 37.67
N TRP A 285 10.04 15.87 36.74
CA TRP A 285 8.62 16.26 36.75
C TRP A 285 7.67 15.04 36.57
N LEU A 286 8.05 14.11 35.68
CA LEU A 286 7.26 12.88 35.42
C LEU A 286 7.28 11.93 36.63
N ILE A 287 8.39 11.83 37.33
CA ILE A 287 8.52 11.05 38.57
C ILE A 287 7.63 11.65 39.67
N GLU A 288 7.67 12.97 39.87
CA GLU A 288 6.87 13.69 40.86
C GLU A 288 5.34 13.52 40.61
N HIS A 289 4.93 13.37 39.35
CA HIS A 289 3.52 13.18 38.96
C HIS A 289 3.10 11.71 38.76
N GLY A 290 4.01 10.78 39.05
CA GLY A 290 3.69 9.35 39.09
C GLY A 290 3.67 8.64 37.72
N PHE A 291 4.16 9.28 36.66
CA PHE A 291 4.25 8.67 35.31
C PHE A 291 5.51 7.82 35.09
N MET A 292 6.49 7.97 35.94
CA MET A 292 7.80 7.34 35.83
C MET A 292 8.35 6.98 37.19
N LYS A 293 9.23 5.98 37.28
CA LYS A 293 9.97 5.61 38.49
C LYS A 293 11.36 6.21 38.49
N ASP A 294 11.95 6.43 39.66
CA ASP A 294 13.30 7.02 39.84
C ASP A 294 14.42 6.23 39.13
N THR A 295 14.20 4.96 38.85
CA THR A 295 15.17 4.07 38.18
C THR A 295 15.05 4.03 36.66
N GLU A 296 14.08 4.75 36.09
CA GLU A 296 13.76 4.74 34.66
C GLU A 296 14.27 6.01 33.98
N SER A 297 14.60 5.92 32.69
CA SER A 297 14.92 7.07 31.82
C SER A 297 13.87 7.19 30.72
N LEU A 298 13.63 8.44 30.27
CA LEU A 298 12.77 8.72 29.12
C LEU A 298 13.22 8.00 27.84
N TYR A 299 14.52 7.77 27.69
CA TYR A 299 15.09 7.08 26.53
C TYR A 299 15.16 5.56 26.69
N SER A 300 14.66 5.00 27.80
CA SER A 300 14.52 3.56 27.91
C SER A 300 13.39 3.03 27.00
N PRO A 301 13.53 1.83 26.43
CA PRO A 301 12.54 1.26 25.51
C PRO A 301 11.11 1.24 26.05
N SER A 302 10.95 1.01 27.35
CA SER A 302 9.63 1.00 28.02
C SER A 302 8.98 2.38 28.16
N LYS A 303 9.72 3.48 27.98
CA LYS A 303 9.24 4.87 28.15
C LYS A 303 9.28 5.70 26.86
N ILE A 304 9.54 5.08 25.72
CA ILE A 304 9.56 5.76 24.41
C ILE A 304 8.21 6.44 24.12
N SER A 305 7.11 5.81 24.47
CA SER A 305 5.78 6.40 24.34
C SER A 305 5.64 7.69 25.13
N LEU A 306 6.15 7.73 26.35
CA LEU A 306 6.11 8.91 27.21
C LEU A 306 7.00 10.04 26.66
N LEU A 307 8.19 9.72 26.17
CA LEU A 307 9.05 10.67 25.46
C LEU A 307 8.34 11.25 24.24
N HIS A 308 7.64 10.42 23.47
CA HIS A 308 6.86 10.87 22.32
C HIS A 308 5.81 11.91 22.72
N HIS A 309 5.04 11.67 23.78
CA HIS A 309 4.08 12.66 24.29
C HIS A 309 4.72 13.97 24.70
N VAL A 310 5.89 13.92 25.39
CA VAL A 310 6.65 15.11 25.77
C VAL A 310 7.12 15.88 24.54
N MET A 311 7.64 15.21 23.55
CA MET A 311 8.12 15.84 22.31
C MET A 311 6.98 16.42 21.48
N ALA A 312 5.85 15.76 21.40
CA ALA A 312 4.65 16.27 20.71
C ALA A 312 4.13 17.54 21.40
N ALA A 313 4.04 17.55 22.72
CA ALA A 313 3.64 18.72 23.51
C ALA A 313 4.63 19.89 23.35
N LEU A 314 5.92 19.61 23.36
CA LEU A 314 6.96 20.64 23.15
C LEU A 314 6.85 21.26 21.75
N ARG A 315 6.68 20.46 20.70
CA ARG A 315 6.45 20.94 19.33
C ARG A 315 5.16 21.79 19.23
N ALA A 316 4.09 21.32 19.84
CA ALA A 316 2.80 22.03 19.84
C ALA A 316 2.90 23.43 20.44
N HIS A 317 3.63 23.59 21.55
CA HIS A 317 3.79 24.88 22.23
C HIS A 317 4.81 25.81 21.57
N THR A 318 5.83 25.28 20.91
CA THR A 318 7.01 26.06 20.47
C THR A 318 7.07 26.31 18.96
N LEU A 319 6.48 25.42 18.16
CA LEU A 319 6.63 25.45 16.70
C LEU A 319 5.30 25.65 15.94
N PHE A 320 4.17 25.57 16.62
CA PHE A 320 2.84 25.74 16.04
C PHE A 320 2.07 26.85 16.75
N GLU A 321 1.64 27.85 15.99
CA GLU A 321 0.97 29.04 16.50
C GLU A 321 -0.50 29.08 16.05
N ARG A 322 -1.37 29.44 16.99
CA ARG A 322 -2.77 29.67 16.71
C ARG A 322 -2.94 30.84 15.72
N ASP A 323 -3.90 30.74 14.83
CA ASP A 323 -4.21 31.70 13.76
C ASP A 323 -3.10 31.87 12.68
N VAL A 324 -2.03 31.05 12.76
CA VAL A 324 -0.97 30.93 11.76
C VAL A 324 -0.95 29.53 11.16
N ASP A 325 -0.69 28.51 11.95
CA ASP A 325 -0.61 27.10 11.52
C ASP A 325 -1.96 26.37 11.62
N TYR A 326 -2.83 26.84 12.53
CA TYR A 326 -4.16 26.29 12.74
C TYR A 326 -5.11 27.33 13.33
N ILE A 327 -6.41 27.06 13.21
CA ILE A 327 -7.47 27.83 13.86
C ILE A 327 -8.29 26.92 14.78
N VAL A 328 -8.94 27.51 15.77
CA VAL A 328 -9.94 26.81 16.60
C VAL A 328 -11.32 27.21 16.10
N LYS A 329 -12.06 26.24 15.55
CA LYS A 329 -13.40 26.44 15.00
C LYS A 329 -14.36 25.38 15.56
N ASP A 330 -15.46 25.78 16.11
CA ASP A 330 -16.53 24.92 16.64
C ASP A 330 -16.04 23.89 17.70
N GLY A 331 -14.97 24.24 18.45
CA GLY A 331 -14.34 23.35 19.44
C GLY A 331 -13.38 22.33 18.86
N GLU A 332 -12.98 22.47 17.59
CA GLU A 332 -12.02 21.60 16.90
C GLU A 332 -10.83 22.38 16.35
N ILE A 333 -9.69 21.71 16.23
CA ILE A 333 -8.49 22.25 15.60
C ILE A 333 -8.58 22.01 14.09
N VAL A 334 -8.49 23.10 13.31
CA VAL A 334 -8.48 23.05 11.83
C VAL A 334 -7.15 23.59 11.33
N ILE A 335 -6.45 22.75 10.55
CA ILE A 335 -5.13 23.09 10.00
C ILE A 335 -5.28 24.21 8.95
N VAL A 336 -4.29 25.12 8.91
CA VAL A 336 -4.12 26.14 7.87
C VAL A 336 -2.94 25.75 7.00
N ASP A 337 -3.16 25.69 5.70
CA ASP A 337 -2.11 25.42 4.72
C ASP A 337 -1.09 26.56 4.66
N GLU A 338 0.17 26.24 4.88
CA GLU A 338 1.27 27.22 4.96
C GLU A 338 1.49 27.98 3.64
N HIS A 339 1.17 27.36 2.49
CA HIS A 339 1.39 27.95 1.17
C HIS A 339 0.18 28.72 0.63
N THR A 340 -1.02 28.26 0.93
CA THR A 340 -2.24 28.85 0.39
C THR A 340 -3.04 29.67 1.40
N GLY A 341 -2.74 29.55 2.70
CA GLY A 341 -3.50 30.19 3.79
C GLY A 341 -4.95 29.67 3.91
N ARG A 342 -5.29 28.57 3.25
CA ARG A 342 -6.64 27.97 3.29
C ARG A 342 -6.77 27.01 4.45
N THR A 343 -7.94 26.95 5.04
CA THR A 343 -8.27 25.96 6.07
C THR A 343 -8.49 24.58 5.44
N MET A 344 -7.88 23.57 6.03
CA MET A 344 -7.99 22.16 5.63
C MET A 344 -8.85 21.41 6.64
N ALA A 345 -10.17 21.42 6.45
CA ALA A 345 -11.10 20.69 7.31
C ALA A 345 -10.93 19.18 7.13
N GLY A 346 -10.98 18.45 8.25
CA GLY A 346 -10.84 16.98 8.26
C GLY A 346 -9.40 16.45 8.22
N ARG A 347 -8.40 17.30 7.95
CA ARG A 347 -6.98 16.92 8.09
C ARG A 347 -6.52 17.03 9.53
N ARG A 348 -5.66 16.07 9.93
CA ARG A 348 -5.03 16.04 11.26
C ARG A 348 -3.54 15.84 11.11
N TRP A 349 -2.74 16.48 11.99
CA TRP A 349 -1.33 16.15 12.09
C TRP A 349 -1.14 14.76 12.70
N SER A 350 -0.16 14.05 12.22
CA SER A 350 0.25 12.75 12.74
C SER A 350 1.05 12.89 14.04
N ASP A 351 1.38 11.75 14.63
CA ASP A 351 2.39 11.63 15.70
C ASP A 351 2.00 12.29 17.02
N GLY A 352 0.71 12.27 17.36
CA GLY A 352 0.22 12.87 18.59
C GLY A 352 0.29 14.41 18.61
N LEU A 353 0.79 15.04 17.54
CA LEU A 353 0.91 16.51 17.49
C LEU A 353 -0.47 17.17 17.51
N HIS A 354 -1.45 16.61 16.78
CA HIS A 354 -2.78 17.18 16.75
C HIS A 354 -3.46 17.12 18.12
N GLN A 355 -3.32 16.01 18.83
CA GLN A 355 -3.80 15.81 20.19
C GLN A 355 -3.08 16.73 21.18
N ALA A 356 -1.77 16.91 21.00
CA ALA A 356 -0.99 17.85 21.83
C ALA A 356 -1.46 19.30 21.64
N ILE A 357 -1.83 19.69 20.43
CA ILE A 357 -2.40 21.01 20.13
C ILE A 357 -3.83 21.13 20.69
N GLU A 358 -4.63 20.08 20.61
CA GLU A 358 -5.95 20.00 21.25
C GLU A 358 -5.82 20.19 22.77
N ALA A 359 -4.83 19.56 23.42
CA ALA A 359 -4.54 19.75 24.84
C ALA A 359 -4.08 21.20 25.13
N LYS A 360 -3.20 21.76 24.31
CA LYS A 360 -2.71 23.15 24.42
C LYS A 360 -3.85 24.16 24.38
N GLU A 361 -4.82 23.98 23.48
CA GLU A 361 -5.95 24.88 23.31
C GLU A 361 -7.14 24.57 24.24
N GLY A 362 -7.05 23.50 25.02
CA GLY A 362 -8.10 23.09 25.95
C GLY A 362 -9.39 22.62 25.27
N VAL A 363 -9.32 22.18 24.02
CA VAL A 363 -10.44 21.57 23.30
C VAL A 363 -10.50 20.07 23.58
N ARG A 364 -11.60 19.42 23.21
CA ARG A 364 -11.74 17.98 23.38
C ARG A 364 -10.67 17.23 22.59
N ILE A 365 -9.88 16.41 23.29
CA ILE A 365 -8.87 15.55 22.67
C ILE A 365 -9.58 14.34 22.04
N GLN A 366 -9.39 14.13 20.74
CA GLN A 366 -9.90 12.95 20.05
C GLN A 366 -8.91 11.81 20.20
N SER A 367 -9.40 10.57 20.36
CA SER A 367 -8.56 9.39 20.50
C SER A 367 -7.66 9.21 19.28
N GLU A 368 -6.43 8.77 19.50
CA GLU A 368 -5.52 8.35 18.44
C GLU A 368 -5.97 7.01 17.86
N ASN A 369 -5.68 6.81 16.58
CA ASN A 369 -5.79 5.50 15.97
C ASN A 369 -4.45 4.77 16.16
N GLN A 370 -4.49 3.60 16.76
CA GLN A 370 -3.32 2.73 16.93
C GLN A 370 -3.22 1.76 15.75
N THR A 371 -2.02 1.59 15.20
CA THR A 371 -1.77 0.57 14.18
C THR A 371 -1.94 -0.83 14.77
N VAL A 372 -2.88 -1.58 14.22
CA VAL A 372 -3.15 -2.98 14.59
C VAL A 372 -2.32 -3.94 13.74
N ALA A 373 -2.25 -3.67 12.45
CA ALA A 373 -1.46 -4.45 11.50
C ALA A 373 -1.01 -3.57 10.36
N SER A 374 0.15 -3.85 9.80
CA SER A 374 0.67 -3.15 8.63
C SER A 374 1.55 -4.07 7.78
N ILE A 375 1.60 -3.81 6.48
CA ILE A 375 2.52 -4.47 5.55
C ILE A 375 2.77 -3.56 4.35
N THR A 376 3.99 -3.55 3.83
CA THR A 376 4.29 -2.87 2.57
C THR A 376 3.86 -3.73 1.38
N TYR A 377 3.55 -3.10 0.24
CA TYR A 377 3.28 -3.84 -1.01
C TYR A 377 4.47 -4.71 -1.40
N GLN A 378 5.70 -4.21 -1.20
CA GLN A 378 6.92 -4.95 -1.50
C GLN A 378 6.95 -6.29 -0.72
N ASN A 379 6.73 -6.24 0.58
CA ASN A 379 6.78 -7.43 1.41
C ASN A 379 5.58 -8.35 1.18
N TYR A 380 4.39 -7.79 0.92
CA TYR A 380 3.23 -8.60 0.58
C TYR A 380 3.43 -9.42 -0.71
N PHE A 381 3.83 -8.77 -1.81
CA PHE A 381 4.01 -9.48 -3.09
C PHE A 381 5.19 -10.45 -3.10
N ARG A 382 6.17 -10.27 -2.22
CA ARG A 382 7.26 -11.24 -2.02
C ARG A 382 6.80 -12.57 -1.40
N LEU A 383 5.62 -12.61 -0.77
CA LEU A 383 5.06 -13.83 -0.19
C LEU A 383 4.62 -14.85 -1.24
N TYR A 384 4.31 -14.42 -2.46
CA TYR A 384 3.90 -15.33 -3.51
C TYR A 384 5.05 -16.25 -3.96
N GLU A 385 4.75 -17.53 -4.15
CA GLU A 385 5.72 -18.50 -4.71
C GLU A 385 6.17 -18.12 -6.12
N LYS A 386 5.23 -17.58 -6.92
CA LYS A 386 5.49 -17.09 -8.28
C LYS A 386 4.86 -15.71 -8.44
N LEU A 387 5.70 -14.71 -8.63
CA LEU A 387 5.29 -13.34 -8.95
C LEU A 387 5.66 -13.04 -10.39
N ALA A 388 4.72 -12.46 -11.12
CA ALA A 388 4.94 -11.95 -12.47
C ALA A 388 4.18 -10.64 -12.66
N GLY A 389 4.57 -9.85 -13.63
CA GLY A 389 3.91 -8.59 -13.88
C GLY A 389 3.95 -8.21 -15.35
N MET A 390 3.02 -7.36 -15.75
CA MET A 390 2.94 -6.83 -17.09
C MET A 390 2.65 -5.33 -17.06
N THR A 391 3.28 -4.60 -17.98
CA THR A 391 3.04 -3.17 -18.18
C THR A 391 3.56 -2.76 -19.56
N GLY A 392 3.20 -1.57 -20.02
CA GLY A 392 3.79 -0.97 -21.23
C GLY A 392 5.11 -0.25 -21.01
N THR A 393 5.59 -0.14 -19.77
CA THR A 393 6.67 0.79 -19.39
C THR A 393 7.48 0.28 -18.20
N ALA A 394 8.16 -0.87 -18.32
CA ALA A 394 8.96 -1.43 -17.23
C ALA A 394 10.47 -1.23 -17.36
N ASP A 395 10.98 -1.09 -18.58
CA ASP A 395 12.43 -1.10 -18.86
C ASP A 395 13.19 0.01 -18.13
N THR A 396 12.58 1.17 -17.94
CA THR A 396 13.18 2.30 -17.20
C THR A 396 13.41 1.98 -15.73
N GLU A 397 12.61 1.11 -15.13
CA GLU A 397 12.64 0.71 -13.73
C GLU A 397 13.14 -0.74 -13.54
N ALA A 398 13.73 -1.34 -14.57
CA ALA A 398 14.18 -2.73 -14.55
C ALA A 398 15.15 -3.04 -13.42
N PHE A 399 15.99 -2.08 -13.02
CA PHE A 399 16.91 -2.22 -11.89
C PHE A 399 16.15 -2.36 -10.56
N GLU A 400 15.13 -1.56 -10.34
CA GLU A 400 14.33 -1.61 -9.10
C GLU A 400 13.56 -2.92 -9.01
N PHE A 401 12.90 -3.35 -10.10
CA PHE A 401 12.21 -4.63 -10.14
C PHE A 401 13.12 -5.82 -9.84
N GLN A 402 14.33 -5.80 -10.40
CA GLN A 402 15.31 -6.85 -10.11
C GLN A 402 15.80 -6.81 -8.67
N LYS A 403 16.11 -5.62 -8.15
CA LYS A 403 16.71 -5.47 -6.82
C LYS A 403 15.73 -5.75 -5.69
N ILE A 404 14.50 -5.27 -5.81
CA ILE A 404 13.48 -5.37 -4.73
C ILE A 404 12.70 -6.67 -4.84
N TYR A 405 12.26 -7.06 -6.05
CA TYR A 405 11.34 -8.18 -6.26
C TYR A 405 12.00 -9.40 -6.90
N GLY A 406 13.24 -9.30 -7.34
CA GLY A 406 13.92 -10.37 -8.08
C GLY A 406 13.33 -10.63 -9.46
N LEU A 407 12.59 -9.66 -10.03
CA LEU A 407 11.90 -9.78 -11.31
C LEU A 407 12.77 -9.23 -12.45
N GLU A 408 13.08 -10.10 -13.43
CA GLU A 408 13.71 -9.69 -14.68
C GLU A 408 12.68 -9.10 -15.64
N THR A 409 13.01 -8.00 -16.30
CA THR A 409 12.15 -7.38 -17.31
C THR A 409 12.53 -7.89 -18.70
N VAL A 410 11.53 -8.37 -19.45
CA VAL A 410 11.66 -8.80 -20.84
C VAL A 410 10.80 -7.89 -21.71
N VAL A 411 11.45 -7.18 -22.63
CA VAL A 411 10.76 -6.31 -23.59
C VAL A 411 10.28 -7.14 -24.77
N ILE A 412 8.96 -7.19 -24.97
CA ILE A 412 8.34 -7.98 -26.02
C ILE A 412 8.08 -7.09 -27.24
N PRO A 413 8.42 -7.54 -28.45
CA PRO A 413 8.17 -6.77 -29.65
C PRO A 413 6.67 -6.58 -29.89
N THR A 414 6.29 -5.50 -30.53
CA THR A 414 4.91 -5.26 -30.95
C THR A 414 4.48 -6.22 -32.08
N ASN A 415 3.19 -6.54 -32.14
CA ASN A 415 2.66 -7.39 -33.20
C ASN A 415 2.81 -6.74 -34.59
N ARG A 416 2.62 -5.43 -34.66
CA ARG A 416 2.87 -4.62 -35.87
C ARG A 416 3.88 -3.52 -35.55
N PRO A 417 4.72 -3.09 -36.53
CA PRO A 417 5.68 -2.00 -36.30
C PRO A 417 4.97 -0.73 -35.83
N MET A 418 5.52 -0.08 -34.83
CA MET A 418 5.04 1.21 -34.36
C MET A 418 5.49 2.31 -35.33
N ILE A 419 4.54 3.08 -35.85
CA ILE A 419 4.78 4.17 -36.81
C ILE A 419 4.45 5.56 -36.23
N ARG A 420 4.21 5.66 -34.92
CA ARG A 420 3.95 6.93 -34.24
C ARG A 420 5.12 7.90 -34.39
N ASP A 421 4.81 9.18 -34.69
CA ASP A 421 5.77 10.27 -34.78
C ASP A 421 5.93 10.96 -33.41
N ASP A 422 6.99 10.61 -32.69
CA ASP A 422 7.33 11.27 -31.42
C ASP A 422 8.21 12.48 -31.67
N ARG A 423 7.57 13.67 -31.73
CA ARG A 423 8.22 14.95 -32.05
C ARG A 423 9.09 15.43 -30.88
N THR A 424 10.08 16.26 -31.18
CA THR A 424 10.96 16.88 -30.18
C THR A 424 10.18 17.80 -29.24
N ASP A 425 10.63 17.85 -27.97
CA ASP A 425 10.07 18.76 -26.99
C ASP A 425 10.30 20.22 -27.36
N VAL A 426 9.35 21.06 -27.00
CA VAL A 426 9.41 22.51 -27.23
C VAL A 426 9.41 23.21 -25.88
N MET A 427 10.39 24.12 -25.68
CA MET A 427 10.52 24.92 -24.46
C MET A 427 10.12 26.37 -24.71
N PHE A 428 9.37 26.92 -23.79
CA PHE A 428 8.97 28.32 -23.73
C PHE A 428 9.53 29.00 -22.49
N GLU A 429 9.66 30.32 -22.52
CA GLU A 429 10.16 31.09 -21.40
C GLU A 429 9.19 31.05 -20.20
N THR A 430 7.89 31.17 -20.47
CA THR A 430 6.82 31.25 -19.47
C THR A 430 5.73 30.20 -19.72
N GLU A 431 4.96 29.90 -18.69
CA GLU A 431 3.81 28.99 -18.76
C GLU A 431 2.72 29.56 -19.69
N GLU A 432 2.54 30.88 -19.73
CA GLU A 432 1.53 31.54 -20.59
C GLU A 432 1.81 31.31 -22.08
N TYR A 433 3.06 31.50 -22.53
CA TYR A 433 3.45 31.21 -23.91
C TYR A 433 3.30 29.74 -24.26
N LYS A 434 3.60 28.85 -23.32
CA LYS A 434 3.40 27.40 -23.46
C LYS A 434 1.92 27.05 -23.70
N PHE A 435 0.99 27.56 -22.88
CA PHE A 435 -0.43 27.32 -23.07
C PHE A 435 -0.97 27.89 -24.36
N ASN A 436 -0.54 29.08 -24.79
CA ASN A 436 -0.91 29.65 -26.07
C ASN A 436 -0.48 28.74 -27.24
N ALA A 437 0.73 28.22 -27.21
CA ALA A 437 1.23 27.27 -28.19
C ALA A 437 0.44 25.95 -28.23
N ILE A 438 0.06 25.44 -27.06
CA ILE A 438 -0.77 24.22 -26.94
C ILE A 438 -2.16 24.46 -27.56
N ILE A 439 -2.77 25.62 -27.31
CA ILE A 439 -4.09 25.97 -27.85
C ILE A 439 -4.02 26.06 -29.40
N GLU A 440 -2.98 26.62 -29.95
CA GLU A 440 -2.79 26.70 -31.40
C GLU A 440 -2.60 25.31 -32.03
N ASP A 441 -1.84 24.41 -31.40
CA ASP A 441 -1.70 23.02 -31.86
C ASP A 441 -3.05 22.28 -31.81
N ILE A 442 -3.82 22.45 -30.75
CA ILE A 442 -5.17 21.87 -30.63
C ILE A 442 -6.08 22.39 -31.74
N LYS A 443 -6.08 23.69 -32.05
CA LYS A 443 -6.88 24.25 -33.12
C LYS A 443 -6.53 23.68 -34.49
N ASP A 444 -5.24 23.51 -34.78
CA ASP A 444 -4.77 22.89 -36.01
C ASP A 444 -5.24 21.40 -36.11
N CYS A 445 -5.14 20.62 -35.04
CA CYS A 445 -5.60 19.26 -35.01
C CYS A 445 -7.12 19.15 -35.20
N VAL A 446 -7.90 19.99 -34.53
CA VAL A 446 -9.37 20.02 -34.67
C VAL A 446 -9.76 20.39 -36.12
N ALA A 447 -9.08 21.34 -36.73
CA ALA A 447 -9.32 21.71 -38.13
C ALA A 447 -9.06 20.56 -39.11
N ARG A 448 -8.16 19.65 -38.80
CA ARG A 448 -7.84 18.47 -39.60
C ARG A 448 -8.64 17.21 -39.22
N ASN A 449 -9.61 17.32 -38.32
CA ASN A 449 -10.35 16.19 -37.75
C ASN A 449 -9.44 15.16 -36.99
N GLN A 450 -8.30 15.60 -36.51
CA GLN A 450 -7.41 14.78 -35.70
C GLN A 450 -7.81 14.86 -34.21
N PRO A 451 -8.09 13.75 -33.53
CA PRO A 451 -8.37 13.76 -32.11
C PRO A 451 -7.10 14.07 -31.31
N VAL A 452 -7.25 14.79 -30.21
CA VAL A 452 -6.17 15.23 -29.33
C VAL A 452 -6.44 14.76 -27.91
N LEU A 453 -5.43 14.17 -27.30
CA LEU A 453 -5.40 13.91 -25.86
C LEU A 453 -4.32 14.78 -25.23
N VAL A 454 -4.72 15.64 -24.30
CA VAL A 454 -3.82 16.51 -23.56
C VAL A 454 -3.57 15.94 -22.16
N GLY A 455 -2.35 15.55 -21.88
CA GLY A 455 -1.93 15.07 -20.57
C GLY A 455 -1.45 16.19 -19.67
N THR A 456 -1.99 16.29 -18.46
CA THR A 456 -1.60 17.25 -17.42
C THR A 456 -1.08 16.52 -16.20
N ILE A 457 -0.23 17.20 -15.40
CA ILE A 457 0.37 16.62 -14.19
C ILE A 457 -0.53 16.70 -12.96
N SER A 458 -1.51 17.61 -12.95
CA SER A 458 -2.42 17.82 -11.81
C SER A 458 -3.82 18.24 -12.27
N ILE A 459 -4.78 18.09 -11.35
CA ILE A 459 -6.16 18.53 -11.56
C ILE A 459 -6.22 20.06 -11.79
N GLU A 460 -5.44 20.83 -11.02
CA GLU A 460 -5.38 22.30 -11.16
C GLU A 460 -4.92 22.72 -12.56
N LYS A 461 -3.88 22.06 -13.08
CA LYS A 461 -3.41 22.32 -14.46
C LYS A 461 -4.45 21.93 -15.52
N SER A 462 -5.21 20.85 -15.28
CA SER A 462 -6.34 20.49 -16.14
C SER A 462 -7.42 21.55 -16.16
N GLU A 463 -7.78 22.11 -15.01
CA GLU A 463 -8.77 23.17 -14.88
C GLU A 463 -8.30 24.48 -15.54
N LEU A 464 -7.03 24.87 -15.34
CA LEU A 464 -6.44 26.03 -16.00
C LEU A 464 -6.50 25.91 -17.52
N LEU A 465 -6.13 24.77 -18.06
CA LEU A 465 -6.18 24.53 -19.50
C LEU A 465 -7.62 24.46 -20.01
N SER A 466 -8.52 23.84 -19.27
CA SER A 466 -9.95 23.79 -19.61
C SER A 466 -10.56 25.21 -19.70
N ASN A 467 -10.25 26.09 -18.75
CA ASN A 467 -10.68 27.49 -18.77
C ASN A 467 -10.09 28.25 -19.96
N ALA A 468 -8.85 28.02 -20.30
CA ALA A 468 -8.21 28.63 -21.47
C ALA A 468 -8.85 28.13 -22.78
N LEU A 469 -9.18 26.87 -22.91
CA LEU A 469 -9.88 26.33 -24.08
C LEU A 469 -11.32 26.84 -24.20
N ASN A 470 -12.03 27.01 -23.08
CA ASN A 470 -13.36 27.64 -23.07
C ASN A 470 -13.31 29.08 -23.56
N LYS A 471 -12.32 29.85 -23.15
CA LYS A 471 -12.10 31.23 -23.64
C LYS A 471 -11.78 31.26 -25.14
N ALA A 472 -11.09 30.26 -25.64
CA ALA A 472 -10.77 30.11 -27.06
C ALA A 472 -11.92 29.52 -27.89
N GLY A 473 -13.04 29.14 -27.25
CA GLY A 473 -14.20 28.56 -27.91
C GLY A 473 -14.01 27.14 -28.42
N ILE A 474 -13.07 26.36 -27.84
CA ILE A 474 -12.80 24.99 -28.23
C ILE A 474 -13.61 24.03 -27.32
N LYS A 475 -14.46 23.25 -27.96
CA LYS A 475 -15.23 22.21 -27.27
C LYS A 475 -14.28 21.07 -26.85
N HIS A 476 -14.33 20.69 -25.57
CA HIS A 476 -13.47 19.64 -25.01
C HIS A 476 -14.14 18.92 -23.85
N ASN A 477 -13.58 17.76 -23.48
CA ASN A 477 -13.95 17.00 -22.29
C ASN A 477 -12.77 16.94 -21.33
N VAL A 478 -13.05 16.93 -20.02
CA VAL A 478 -12.04 16.79 -18.98
C VAL A 478 -12.24 15.44 -18.28
N LEU A 479 -11.20 14.64 -18.28
CA LEU A 479 -11.15 13.32 -17.65
C LEU A 479 -10.48 13.47 -16.29
N ASN A 480 -11.26 13.38 -15.22
CA ASN A 480 -10.80 13.44 -13.83
C ASN A 480 -11.05 12.09 -13.16
N ALA A 481 -10.10 11.63 -12.36
CA ALA A 481 -10.19 10.35 -11.61
C ALA A 481 -11.33 10.27 -10.57
N LYS A 482 -12.24 11.24 -10.54
CA LYS A 482 -13.31 11.31 -9.54
C LYS A 482 -14.55 10.45 -9.85
N PHE A 483 -14.78 10.04 -11.10
CA PHE A 483 -16.00 9.32 -11.50
C PHE A 483 -15.69 8.26 -12.58
N HIS A 484 -15.34 7.06 -12.18
CA HIS A 484 -14.96 5.98 -13.10
C HIS A 484 -15.99 5.63 -14.18
N ALA A 485 -17.28 5.74 -13.88
CA ALA A 485 -18.33 5.47 -14.87
C ALA A 485 -18.39 6.55 -15.99
N GLN A 486 -18.21 7.83 -15.63
CA GLN A 486 -18.13 8.92 -16.59
C GLN A 486 -16.81 8.90 -17.39
N GLU A 487 -15.73 8.43 -16.76
CA GLU A 487 -14.45 8.23 -17.44
C GLU A 487 -14.56 7.27 -18.62
N ALA A 488 -15.23 6.14 -18.43
CA ALA A 488 -15.43 5.15 -19.51
C ALA A 488 -16.15 5.77 -20.73
N GLU A 489 -17.15 6.63 -20.50
CA GLU A 489 -17.85 7.30 -21.58
C GLU A 489 -16.98 8.34 -22.30
N ILE A 490 -16.23 9.16 -21.54
CA ILE A 490 -15.31 10.15 -22.10
C ILE A 490 -14.22 9.45 -22.93
N VAL A 491 -13.65 8.37 -22.42
CA VAL A 491 -12.63 7.58 -23.15
C VAL A 491 -13.21 6.95 -24.40
N ALA A 492 -14.44 6.43 -24.37
CA ALA A 492 -15.13 5.88 -25.53
C ALA A 492 -15.26 6.92 -26.66
N ASN A 493 -15.43 8.18 -26.33
CA ASN A 493 -15.61 9.28 -27.28
C ASN A 493 -14.30 10.00 -27.63
N ALA A 494 -13.21 9.77 -26.91
CA ALA A 494 -11.93 10.47 -27.09
C ALA A 494 -11.29 10.25 -28.48
N GLY A 495 -11.63 9.18 -29.17
CA GLY A 495 -11.16 8.85 -30.51
C GLY A 495 -11.98 9.41 -31.67
N TYR A 496 -13.07 10.16 -31.40
CA TYR A 496 -13.88 10.76 -32.46
C TYR A 496 -13.08 11.82 -33.25
N PRO A 497 -13.42 12.03 -34.54
CA PRO A 497 -12.76 13.06 -35.34
C PRO A 497 -12.85 14.45 -34.67
N GLY A 498 -11.69 15.08 -34.47
CA GLY A 498 -11.61 16.41 -33.86
C GLY A 498 -11.95 16.49 -32.37
N ALA A 499 -12.11 15.36 -31.68
CA ALA A 499 -12.32 15.35 -30.22
C ALA A 499 -11.10 15.88 -29.47
N VAL A 500 -11.34 16.70 -28.46
CA VAL A 500 -10.30 17.20 -27.54
C VAL A 500 -10.60 16.71 -26.14
N THR A 501 -9.66 15.96 -25.56
CA THR A 501 -9.79 15.41 -24.21
C THR A 501 -8.59 15.84 -23.38
N ILE A 502 -8.84 16.43 -22.21
CA ILE A 502 -7.82 16.72 -21.21
C ILE A 502 -7.88 15.61 -20.17
N ALA A 503 -6.75 14.99 -19.87
CA ALA A 503 -6.66 13.93 -18.88
C ALA A 503 -5.52 14.19 -17.91
N THR A 504 -5.74 13.98 -16.63
CA THR A 504 -4.63 13.85 -15.69
C THR A 504 -3.92 12.51 -15.92
N ASN A 505 -2.69 12.43 -15.47
CA ASN A 505 -1.78 11.29 -15.60
C ASN A 505 -2.41 9.92 -15.28
N MET A 506 -3.16 9.82 -14.18
CA MET A 506 -3.78 8.57 -13.72
C MET A 506 -5.14 8.28 -14.36
N ALA A 507 -5.84 9.30 -14.87
CA ALA A 507 -7.17 9.15 -15.42
C ALA A 507 -7.21 8.32 -16.71
N GLY A 508 -8.14 7.39 -16.80
CA GLY A 508 -8.31 6.50 -17.95
C GLY A 508 -7.18 5.49 -18.16
N ARG A 509 -6.34 5.22 -17.16
CA ARG A 509 -5.31 4.17 -17.21
C ARG A 509 -5.96 2.79 -17.37
N GLY A 510 -5.33 1.89 -18.12
CA GLY A 510 -5.87 0.57 -18.40
C GLY A 510 -7.05 0.55 -19.40
N THR A 511 -7.45 1.71 -19.95
CA THR A 511 -8.49 1.80 -20.97
C THR A 511 -7.91 2.19 -22.32
N ASP A 512 -8.48 1.62 -23.38
CA ASP A 512 -8.03 1.88 -24.74
C ASP A 512 -8.85 3.00 -25.40
N ILE A 513 -8.16 3.91 -26.08
CA ILE A 513 -8.79 4.91 -26.95
C ILE A 513 -8.84 4.32 -28.36
N VAL A 514 -10.04 4.03 -28.83
CA VAL A 514 -10.27 3.48 -30.17
C VAL A 514 -10.43 4.63 -31.17
N LEU A 515 -9.65 4.62 -32.24
CA LEU A 515 -9.77 5.60 -33.31
C LEU A 515 -11.14 5.53 -33.97
N GLY A 516 -11.80 6.66 -34.08
CA GLY A 516 -13.19 6.75 -34.57
C GLY A 516 -14.26 6.55 -33.48
N GLY A 517 -13.86 6.35 -32.23
CA GLY A 517 -14.72 6.06 -31.07
C GLY A 517 -14.92 4.56 -30.83
N ASN A 518 -15.44 4.20 -29.68
CA ASN A 518 -15.69 2.81 -29.32
C ASN A 518 -17.11 2.38 -29.74
N TRP A 519 -17.20 1.71 -30.89
CA TRP A 519 -18.49 1.23 -31.44
C TRP A 519 -19.15 0.19 -30.53
N LYS A 520 -18.40 -0.61 -29.78
CA LYS A 520 -18.97 -1.60 -28.85
C LYS A 520 -19.72 -0.88 -27.71
N ALA A 521 -19.16 0.20 -27.17
CA ALA A 521 -19.85 1.02 -26.16
C ALA A 521 -21.14 1.67 -26.72
N GLU A 522 -21.17 1.99 -28.00
CA GLU A 522 -22.40 2.45 -28.66
C GLU A 522 -23.48 1.36 -28.77
N VAL A 523 -23.05 0.11 -29.02
CA VAL A 523 -23.95 -1.06 -29.04
C VAL A 523 -24.49 -1.38 -27.67
N ASP A 524 -23.63 -1.34 -26.65
CA ASP A 524 -24.00 -1.64 -25.25
C ASP A 524 -25.01 -0.66 -24.65
N LYS A 525 -25.13 0.55 -25.21
CA LYS A 525 -26.16 1.52 -24.82
C LYS A 525 -27.56 1.19 -25.34
N LEU A 526 -27.68 0.25 -26.28
CA LEU A 526 -28.95 -0.16 -26.86
C LEU A 526 -29.55 -1.35 -26.08
N GLU A 527 -30.84 -1.26 -25.77
CA GLU A 527 -31.58 -2.39 -25.23
C GLU A 527 -31.92 -3.36 -26.38
N ASN A 528 -31.33 -4.57 -26.34
CA ASN A 528 -31.53 -5.63 -27.33
C ASN A 528 -31.25 -5.18 -28.80
N PRO A 529 -30.00 -4.83 -29.15
CA PRO A 529 -29.68 -4.40 -30.50
C PRO A 529 -29.91 -5.50 -31.52
N THR A 530 -30.55 -5.13 -32.67
CA THR A 530 -30.69 -6.08 -33.79
C THR A 530 -29.34 -6.18 -34.54
N PRO A 531 -29.07 -7.33 -35.25
CA PRO A 531 -27.87 -7.45 -36.06
C PRO A 531 -27.71 -6.34 -37.11
N GLU A 532 -28.81 -5.81 -37.65
CA GLU A 532 -28.82 -4.70 -38.61
C GLU A 532 -28.36 -3.38 -37.95
N GLN A 533 -28.76 -3.10 -36.70
CA GLN A 533 -28.32 -1.94 -35.93
C GLN A 533 -26.83 -2.03 -35.61
N ILE A 534 -26.34 -3.21 -35.24
CA ILE A 534 -24.91 -3.44 -34.97
C ILE A 534 -24.08 -3.20 -36.24
N GLU A 535 -24.54 -3.72 -37.41
CA GLU A 535 -23.88 -3.49 -38.69
C GLU A 535 -23.84 -2.01 -39.07
N ALA A 536 -24.95 -1.27 -38.86
CA ALA A 536 -25.02 0.16 -39.13
C ALA A 536 -24.06 0.96 -38.26
N ILE A 537 -23.94 0.65 -36.96
CA ILE A 537 -22.99 1.27 -36.01
C ILE A 537 -21.55 0.96 -36.45
N LYS A 538 -21.26 -0.28 -36.82
CA LYS A 538 -19.94 -0.67 -37.32
C LYS A 538 -19.56 0.07 -38.62
N ALA A 539 -20.46 0.22 -39.55
CA ALA A 539 -20.23 0.95 -40.80
C ALA A 539 -19.93 2.44 -40.53
N ALA A 540 -20.71 3.07 -39.65
CA ALA A 540 -20.49 4.46 -39.25
C ALA A 540 -19.13 4.65 -38.52
N TRP A 541 -18.80 3.72 -37.66
CA TRP A 541 -17.49 3.71 -36.98
C TRP A 541 -16.34 3.53 -37.99
N GLN A 542 -16.47 2.66 -38.97
CA GLN A 542 -15.44 2.42 -39.97
C GLN A 542 -15.15 3.68 -40.81
N GLU A 543 -16.16 4.46 -41.09
CA GLU A 543 -16.01 5.74 -41.79
C GLU A 543 -15.25 6.76 -40.91
N ARG A 544 -15.65 6.92 -39.63
CA ARG A 544 -14.96 7.75 -38.66
C ARG A 544 -13.52 7.31 -38.44
N HIS A 545 -13.29 6.02 -38.34
CA HIS A 545 -11.95 5.44 -38.16
C HIS A 545 -11.04 5.77 -39.33
N ASN A 546 -11.54 5.67 -40.57
CA ASN A 546 -10.76 6.04 -41.75
C ASN A 546 -10.43 7.53 -41.80
N ILE A 547 -11.36 8.41 -41.41
CA ILE A 547 -11.16 9.85 -41.34
C ILE A 547 -10.03 10.17 -40.33
N VAL A 548 -10.09 9.59 -39.13
CA VAL A 548 -9.09 9.81 -38.08
C VAL A 548 -7.73 9.26 -38.49
N LYS A 549 -7.71 8.10 -39.13
CA LYS A 549 -6.47 7.48 -39.62
C LYS A 549 -5.80 8.31 -40.71
N GLN A 550 -6.55 8.89 -41.63
CA GLN A 550 -6.05 9.81 -42.67
C GLN A 550 -5.57 11.15 -42.07
N ALA A 551 -6.19 11.60 -40.97
CA ALA A 551 -5.77 12.80 -40.26
C ALA A 551 -4.47 12.62 -39.46
N GLY A 552 -3.94 11.42 -39.34
CA GLY A 552 -2.71 11.11 -38.64
C GLY A 552 -2.86 10.40 -37.30
N GLY A 553 -4.09 9.90 -37.01
CA GLY A 553 -4.39 9.17 -35.76
C GLY A 553 -4.50 10.09 -34.54
N LEU A 554 -4.36 9.55 -33.34
CA LEU A 554 -4.45 10.32 -32.10
C LEU A 554 -3.16 11.12 -31.87
N HIS A 555 -3.33 12.43 -31.62
CA HIS A 555 -2.23 13.31 -31.22
C HIS A 555 -2.18 13.45 -29.71
N ILE A 556 -1.01 13.25 -29.12
CA ILE A 556 -0.75 13.38 -27.68
C ILE A 556 -0.01 14.69 -27.44
N ILE A 557 -0.55 15.51 -26.54
CA ILE A 557 0.10 16.73 -26.04
C ILE A 557 0.42 16.50 -24.57
N GLY A 558 1.69 16.59 -24.19
CA GLY A 558 2.11 16.68 -22.79
C GLY A 558 2.29 18.15 -22.40
N THR A 559 1.64 18.60 -21.35
CA THR A 559 1.76 19.99 -20.88
C THR A 559 3.00 20.25 -20.05
N GLU A 560 3.59 19.19 -19.52
CA GLU A 560 4.85 19.17 -18.77
C GLU A 560 5.49 17.78 -18.87
N ARG A 561 6.77 17.68 -18.55
CA ARG A 561 7.40 16.38 -18.28
C ARG A 561 7.09 15.96 -16.84
N HIS A 562 6.78 14.70 -16.68
CA HIS A 562 6.55 14.09 -15.37
C HIS A 562 7.87 13.83 -14.63
N GLU A 563 7.77 13.52 -13.36
CA GLU A 563 8.90 13.16 -12.52
C GLU A 563 9.63 11.88 -13.01
N SER A 564 8.92 11.00 -13.69
CA SER A 564 9.46 9.77 -14.26
C SER A 564 9.26 9.70 -15.77
N ARG A 565 10.30 9.27 -16.50
CA ARG A 565 10.25 8.99 -17.95
C ARG A 565 9.20 7.92 -18.29
N ARG A 566 8.96 7.02 -17.37
CA ARG A 566 7.96 5.96 -17.47
C ARG A 566 6.55 6.54 -17.68
N ILE A 567 6.18 7.54 -16.90
CA ILE A 567 4.87 8.20 -16.99
C ILE A 567 4.72 8.93 -18.33
N ASP A 568 5.75 9.60 -18.81
CA ASP A 568 5.77 10.21 -20.13
C ASP A 568 5.55 9.16 -21.24
N ASN A 569 6.19 7.99 -21.12
CA ASN A 569 6.02 6.89 -22.06
C ASN A 569 4.60 6.28 -22.01
N GLN A 570 3.99 6.22 -20.83
CA GLN A 570 2.59 5.78 -20.69
C GLN A 570 1.63 6.73 -21.41
N LEU A 571 1.84 8.04 -21.28
CA LEU A 571 1.05 9.02 -21.98
C LEU A 571 1.20 8.88 -23.50
N ARG A 572 2.44 8.82 -24.02
CA ARG A 572 2.70 8.55 -25.44
C ARG A 572 2.07 7.23 -25.92
N GLY A 573 2.11 6.20 -25.09
CA GLY A 573 1.61 4.86 -25.39
C GLY A 573 0.10 4.77 -25.61
N ARG A 574 -0.64 5.84 -25.36
CA ARG A 574 -2.08 5.91 -25.68
C ARG A 574 -2.32 6.10 -27.18
N SER A 575 -1.31 6.45 -27.94
CA SER A 575 -1.36 6.64 -29.40
C SER A 575 -0.43 5.67 -30.13
N GLY A 576 -0.69 5.43 -31.42
CA GLY A 576 0.16 4.60 -32.27
C GLY A 576 0.09 3.11 -31.94
N ARG A 577 -1.10 2.57 -31.65
CA ARG A 577 -1.34 1.18 -31.27
C ARG A 577 -1.59 0.30 -32.49
N GLN A 578 -1.15 -0.95 -32.46
CA GLN A 578 -1.37 -1.97 -33.53
C GLN A 578 -1.03 -1.49 -34.93
N GLY A 579 0.01 -0.67 -35.06
CA GLY A 579 0.45 -0.13 -36.34
C GLY A 579 -0.39 1.04 -36.87
N ASP A 580 -1.28 1.60 -36.07
CA ASP A 580 -2.01 2.83 -36.42
C ASP A 580 -1.09 4.06 -36.37
N PRO A 581 -1.33 5.08 -37.18
CA PRO A 581 -0.64 6.34 -37.08
C PRO A 581 -0.94 7.05 -35.79
N GLY A 582 -0.07 7.94 -35.39
CA GLY A 582 -0.20 8.76 -34.20
C GLY A 582 0.96 9.73 -34.10
N SER A 583 0.84 10.69 -33.20
CA SER A 583 1.90 11.64 -32.91
C SER A 583 1.91 12.08 -31.47
N SER A 584 3.06 12.53 -30.99
CA SER A 584 3.18 13.08 -29.64
C SER A 584 4.11 14.28 -29.62
N ARG A 585 3.82 15.24 -28.74
CA ARG A 585 4.71 16.38 -28.46
C ARG A 585 4.55 16.82 -27.00
N PHE A 586 5.66 17.15 -26.34
CA PHE A 586 5.68 17.78 -25.02
C PHE A 586 5.98 19.27 -25.14
N TYR A 587 5.17 20.08 -24.47
CA TYR A 587 5.33 21.51 -24.34
C TYR A 587 5.80 21.84 -22.93
N LEU A 588 6.93 22.54 -22.82
CA LEU A 588 7.61 22.80 -21.56
C LEU A 588 7.81 24.29 -21.35
N SER A 589 7.94 24.71 -20.11
CA SER A 589 8.33 26.07 -19.74
C SER A 589 9.41 26.06 -18.66
N LEU A 590 10.16 27.17 -18.55
CA LEU A 590 11.11 27.34 -17.45
C LEU A 590 10.44 27.45 -16.07
N ASP A 591 9.12 27.70 -16.07
CA ASP A 591 8.30 27.78 -14.87
C ASP A 591 7.81 26.40 -14.38
N ASP A 592 7.99 25.34 -15.17
CA ASP A 592 7.57 23.99 -14.80
C ASP A 592 8.30 23.51 -13.55
N ALA A 593 7.58 22.76 -12.69
CA ALA A 593 8.07 22.29 -11.40
C ALA A 593 9.39 21.50 -11.52
N LEU A 594 9.51 20.62 -12.51
CA LEU A 594 10.73 19.85 -12.77
C LEU A 594 11.95 20.75 -13.02
N MET A 595 11.76 21.89 -13.73
CA MET A 595 12.82 22.84 -14.00
C MET A 595 13.23 23.61 -12.76
N ARG A 596 12.25 24.11 -11.98
CA ARG A 596 12.50 24.89 -10.75
C ARG A 596 13.20 24.08 -9.67
N ILE A 597 12.82 22.83 -9.47
CA ILE A 597 13.32 22.00 -8.36
C ILE A 597 14.74 21.47 -8.67
N TYR A 598 14.99 21.05 -9.91
CA TYR A 598 16.21 20.29 -10.25
C TYR A 598 17.26 21.05 -11.05
N LEU A 599 16.95 22.26 -11.56
CA LEU A 599 17.90 23.16 -12.13
C LEU A 599 18.21 24.32 -11.16
N ASN A 600 19.50 24.61 -10.97
CA ASN A 600 19.87 25.78 -10.18
C ASN A 600 19.55 27.07 -10.92
N GLU A 601 19.33 28.17 -10.16
CA GLU A 601 18.99 29.47 -10.73
C GLU A 601 19.97 29.96 -11.80
N GLY A 602 21.26 29.67 -11.66
CA GLY A 602 22.28 30.03 -12.64
C GLY A 602 22.01 29.42 -14.01
N LYS A 603 21.61 28.14 -14.06
CA LYS A 603 21.25 27.43 -15.29
C LYS A 603 19.94 27.94 -15.87
N LEU A 604 18.94 28.20 -15.03
CA LEU A 604 17.66 28.79 -15.45
C LEU A 604 17.87 30.16 -16.07
N ASN A 605 18.66 31.03 -15.46
CA ASN A 605 18.97 32.36 -15.96
C ASN A 605 19.79 32.31 -17.29
N MET A 606 20.68 31.34 -17.43
CA MET A 606 21.39 31.11 -18.69
C MET A 606 20.41 30.65 -19.78
N MET A 607 19.46 29.80 -19.48
CA MET A 607 18.42 29.36 -20.43
C MET A 607 17.48 30.51 -20.79
N ARG A 608 17.06 31.37 -19.84
CA ARG A 608 16.24 32.55 -20.12
C ARG A 608 16.94 33.48 -21.10
N LYS A 609 18.24 33.70 -20.97
CA LYS A 609 19.02 34.53 -21.89
C LYS A 609 19.18 33.93 -23.30
N ALA A 610 18.88 32.66 -23.47
CA ALA A 610 18.94 32.01 -24.78
C ALA A 610 17.70 32.27 -25.64
N PHE A 611 16.60 32.79 -25.07
CA PHE A 611 15.43 33.24 -25.83
C PHE A 611 15.71 34.63 -26.41
N SER A 612 15.57 34.75 -27.74
CA SER A 612 15.85 36.01 -28.46
C SER A 612 14.63 36.94 -28.48
N GLN A 613 13.41 36.37 -28.44
CA GLN A 613 12.14 37.11 -28.48
C GLN A 613 11.10 36.51 -27.52
N PRO A 614 10.19 37.31 -26.93
CA PRO A 614 9.07 36.83 -26.16
C PRO A 614 8.20 35.84 -26.94
N GLY A 615 7.89 34.69 -26.38
CA GLY A 615 7.07 33.67 -27.04
C GLY A 615 7.80 32.77 -28.04
N GLU A 616 9.11 32.92 -28.19
CA GLU A 616 9.92 32.07 -29.04
C GLU A 616 9.96 30.64 -28.51
N ALA A 617 9.83 29.67 -29.40
CA ALA A 617 9.92 28.26 -29.11
C ALA A 617 11.37 27.76 -29.27
N MET A 618 11.92 27.14 -28.22
CA MET A 618 13.26 26.58 -28.29
C MET A 618 13.16 25.05 -28.48
N GLU A 619 13.71 24.55 -29.56
CA GLU A 619 13.90 23.13 -29.84
C GLU A 619 15.40 22.81 -29.88
N SER A 620 15.88 21.90 -29.00
CA SER A 620 17.27 21.53 -28.94
C SER A 620 17.47 20.13 -28.38
N LYS A 621 18.39 19.37 -29.02
CA LYS A 621 18.83 18.08 -28.52
C LYS A 621 19.57 18.17 -27.18
N LEU A 622 20.17 19.33 -26.85
CA LEU A 622 20.78 19.59 -25.55
C LEU A 622 19.74 19.70 -24.47
N LEU A 623 18.63 20.35 -24.75
CA LEU A 623 17.48 20.46 -23.85
C LEU A 623 16.95 19.08 -23.45
N ALA A 624 16.75 18.18 -24.41
CA ALA A 624 16.32 16.81 -24.14
C ALA A 624 17.28 16.07 -23.18
N LYS A 625 18.60 16.30 -23.30
CA LYS A 625 19.58 15.71 -22.36
C LYS A 625 19.48 16.29 -20.94
N VAL A 626 19.25 17.63 -20.84
CA VAL A 626 19.10 18.30 -19.54
C VAL A 626 17.87 17.78 -18.82
N ILE A 627 16.75 17.65 -19.52
CA ILE A 627 15.49 17.12 -18.99
C ILE A 627 15.66 15.68 -18.55
N ALA A 628 16.24 14.83 -19.41
CA ALA A 628 16.49 13.43 -19.07
C ALA A 628 17.39 13.28 -17.82
N SER A 629 18.39 14.17 -17.67
CA SER A 629 19.24 14.19 -16.48
C SER A 629 18.48 14.65 -15.22
N ALA A 630 17.56 15.60 -15.34
CA ALA A 630 16.72 16.03 -14.24
C ALA A 630 15.78 14.88 -13.80
N GLN A 631 15.07 14.28 -14.72
CA GLN A 631 14.20 13.12 -14.46
C GLN A 631 14.97 11.97 -13.81
N ALA A 632 16.17 11.63 -14.30
CA ALA A 632 16.97 10.56 -13.70
C ALA A 632 17.36 10.84 -12.25
N LYS A 633 17.56 12.12 -11.86
CA LYS A 633 17.83 12.48 -10.46
C LYS A 633 16.58 12.31 -9.59
N VAL A 634 15.41 12.67 -10.09
CA VAL A 634 14.13 12.48 -9.39
C VAL A 634 13.85 11.01 -9.20
N GLU A 635 13.99 10.22 -10.27
CA GLU A 635 13.81 8.76 -10.24
C GLU A 635 14.72 8.12 -9.17
N ALA A 636 16.00 8.53 -9.13
CA ALA A 636 16.95 8.03 -8.14
C ALA A 636 16.57 8.43 -6.72
N HIS A 637 16.15 9.68 -6.50
CA HIS A 637 15.72 10.16 -5.18
C HIS A 637 14.47 9.40 -4.70
N ASN A 638 13.48 9.22 -5.56
CA ASN A 638 12.27 8.47 -5.24
C ASN A 638 12.57 6.98 -4.96
N PHE A 639 13.49 6.39 -5.72
CA PHE A 639 13.97 5.03 -5.46
C PHE A 639 14.64 4.91 -4.09
N ASP A 640 15.52 5.85 -3.73
CA ASP A 640 16.18 5.85 -2.42
C ASP A 640 15.16 5.98 -1.28
N GLY A 641 14.11 6.78 -1.47
CA GLY A 641 12.99 6.89 -0.51
C GLY A 641 12.28 5.54 -0.30
N ARG A 642 11.85 4.90 -1.39
CA ARG A 642 11.21 3.57 -1.34
C ARG A 642 12.13 2.49 -0.75
N LYS A 643 13.41 2.52 -1.10
CA LYS A 643 14.41 1.61 -0.56
C LYS A 643 14.58 1.80 0.94
N ASN A 644 14.65 3.03 1.42
CA ASN A 644 14.76 3.32 2.85
C ASN A 644 13.53 2.83 3.62
N LEU A 645 12.32 3.09 3.10
CA LEU A 645 11.10 2.56 3.69
C LEU A 645 11.15 1.04 3.81
N LEU A 646 11.54 0.37 2.74
CA LEU A 646 11.63 -1.09 2.71
C LEU A 646 12.67 -1.64 3.69
N GLU A 647 13.85 -1.02 3.78
CA GLU A 647 14.91 -1.48 4.68
C GLU A 647 14.50 -1.41 6.17
N PHE A 648 13.65 -0.45 6.55
CA PHE A 648 13.05 -0.42 7.87
C PHE A 648 11.91 -1.44 8.03
N ASP A 649 11.07 -1.59 7.02
CA ASP A 649 9.97 -2.56 7.07
C ASP A 649 10.47 -4.01 6.98
N ASP A 650 11.60 -4.29 6.35
CA ASP A 650 12.19 -5.64 6.31
C ASP A 650 12.49 -6.16 7.72
N VAL A 651 12.94 -5.30 8.64
CA VAL A 651 13.15 -5.69 10.05
C VAL A 651 11.83 -6.03 10.73
N ALA A 652 10.80 -5.21 10.53
CA ALA A 652 9.46 -5.48 11.04
C ALA A 652 8.84 -6.71 10.36
N ASN A 653 9.16 -6.95 9.10
CA ASN A 653 8.65 -8.09 8.33
C ASN A 653 9.17 -9.43 8.83
N ASP A 654 10.44 -9.53 9.21
CA ASP A 654 10.99 -10.76 9.81
C ASP A 654 10.26 -11.10 11.11
N GLN A 655 9.98 -10.10 11.95
CA GLN A 655 9.24 -10.25 13.20
C GLN A 655 7.76 -10.57 12.94
N ARG A 656 7.13 -9.88 11.99
CA ARG A 656 5.74 -10.14 11.55
C ARG A 656 5.57 -11.57 11.08
N HIS A 657 6.51 -12.06 10.29
CA HIS A 657 6.48 -13.44 9.79
C HIS A 657 6.51 -14.45 10.93
N ALA A 658 7.41 -14.27 11.90
CA ALA A 658 7.49 -15.13 13.08
C ALA A 658 6.20 -15.10 13.92
N ILE A 659 5.61 -13.92 14.14
CA ILE A 659 4.37 -13.77 14.91
C ILE A 659 3.18 -14.38 14.17
N TYR A 660 3.06 -14.13 12.86
CA TYR A 660 1.94 -14.67 12.08
C TYR A 660 2.01 -16.19 11.92
N GLU A 661 3.22 -16.74 11.79
CA GLU A 661 3.42 -18.19 11.78
C GLU A 661 3.00 -18.84 13.12
N GLN A 662 3.46 -18.27 14.23
CA GLN A 662 3.05 -18.73 15.57
C GLN A 662 1.54 -18.60 15.79
N ARG A 663 0.96 -17.51 15.34
CA ARG A 663 -0.48 -17.28 15.44
C ARG A 663 -1.27 -18.29 14.61
N ASN A 664 -0.80 -18.59 13.42
CA ASN A 664 -1.42 -19.60 12.56
C ASN A 664 -1.33 -21.03 13.15
N GLU A 665 -0.18 -21.39 13.71
CA GLU A 665 -0.02 -22.66 14.43
C GLU A 665 -0.99 -22.76 15.62
N LEU A 666 -1.16 -21.68 16.39
CA LEU A 666 -2.13 -21.63 17.47
C LEU A 666 -3.59 -21.79 16.98
N LEU A 667 -3.94 -21.23 15.83
CA LEU A 667 -5.27 -21.38 15.26
C LEU A 667 -5.55 -22.79 14.74
N GLU A 668 -4.55 -23.45 14.17
CA GLU A 668 -4.69 -24.77 13.55
C GLU A 668 -4.62 -25.92 14.55
N ASN A 669 -3.91 -25.75 15.69
CA ASN A 669 -3.80 -26.74 16.72
C ASN A 669 -4.94 -26.64 17.75
N ASP A 670 -5.63 -27.75 17.98
CA ASP A 670 -6.70 -27.81 19.00
C ASP A 670 -6.13 -28.11 20.40
N ASP A 671 -4.94 -28.66 20.51
CA ASP A 671 -4.28 -28.97 21.78
C ASP A 671 -2.89 -28.31 21.85
N ILE A 672 -2.79 -27.27 22.69
CA ILE A 672 -1.56 -26.53 22.97
C ILE A 672 -1.01 -26.76 24.37
N SER A 673 -1.49 -27.79 25.06
CA SER A 673 -1.12 -28.10 26.45
C SER A 673 0.39 -28.25 26.65
N GLU A 674 1.07 -28.91 25.74
CA GLU A 674 2.52 -29.09 25.79
C GLU A 674 3.25 -27.73 25.67
N THR A 675 2.78 -26.86 24.79
CA THR A 675 3.34 -25.51 24.65
C THR A 675 3.15 -24.70 25.94
N ILE A 676 1.96 -24.75 26.53
CA ILE A 676 1.67 -24.08 27.82
C ILE A 676 2.57 -24.62 28.93
N ASP A 677 2.78 -25.92 28.98
CA ASP A 677 3.68 -26.54 29.99
C ASP A 677 5.11 -26.06 29.87
N VAL A 678 5.64 -25.97 28.63
CA VAL A 678 6.98 -25.45 28.37
C VAL A 678 7.09 -23.99 28.79
N ILE A 679 6.15 -23.16 28.36
CA ILE A 679 6.12 -21.73 28.71
C ILE A 679 6.03 -21.53 30.23
N ARG A 680 5.22 -22.31 30.92
CA ARG A 680 5.08 -22.26 32.39
C ARG A 680 6.41 -22.58 33.07
N GLN A 681 7.10 -23.66 32.65
CA GLN A 681 8.40 -24.00 33.18
C GLN A 681 9.43 -22.90 32.97
N ASP A 682 9.49 -22.30 31.76
CA ASP A 682 10.38 -21.20 31.45
C ASP A 682 10.15 -20.00 32.35
N VAL A 683 8.87 -19.59 32.51
CA VAL A 683 8.49 -18.44 33.36
C VAL A 683 8.84 -18.68 34.82
N PHE A 684 8.49 -19.85 35.38
CA PHE A 684 8.83 -20.15 36.77
C PHE A 684 10.33 -20.21 36.98
N ASN A 685 11.09 -20.81 36.06
CA ASN A 685 12.54 -20.80 36.15
C ASN A 685 13.11 -19.38 36.16
N SER A 686 12.65 -18.53 35.26
CA SER A 686 13.10 -17.13 35.18
C SER A 686 12.76 -16.33 36.45
N ILE A 687 11.61 -16.58 37.05
CA ILE A 687 11.23 -15.92 38.33
C ILE A 687 12.06 -16.43 39.49
N ILE A 688 12.26 -17.74 39.60
CA ILE A 688 13.08 -18.33 40.64
C ILE A 688 14.52 -17.79 40.56
N ASP A 689 15.08 -17.67 39.36
CA ASP A 689 16.43 -17.13 39.13
C ASP A 689 16.62 -15.71 39.69
N GLN A 690 15.59 -14.89 39.76
CA GLN A 690 15.64 -13.55 40.33
C GLN A 690 15.85 -13.55 41.85
N TYR A 691 15.37 -14.56 42.56
CA TYR A 691 15.40 -14.67 44.01
C TYR A 691 16.35 -15.73 44.50
N ILE A 692 16.54 -16.80 43.73
CA ILE A 692 17.42 -17.93 43.99
C ILE A 692 18.33 -18.11 42.76
N PRO A 693 19.45 -17.40 42.68
CA PRO A 693 20.34 -17.48 41.53
C PRO A 693 20.83 -18.94 41.30
N PRO A 694 20.96 -19.38 40.06
CA PRO A 694 21.48 -20.71 39.75
C PRO A 694 22.84 -20.98 40.40
N GLN A 695 23.01 -22.20 40.96
CA GLN A 695 24.25 -22.65 41.64
C GLN A 695 24.65 -21.75 42.84
N SER A 696 23.71 -21.06 43.45
CA SER A 696 23.94 -20.20 44.62
C SER A 696 23.74 -20.99 45.93
N LEU A 697 24.31 -20.46 47.01
CA LEU A 697 24.12 -20.98 48.36
C LEU A 697 22.87 -20.35 49.02
N GLU A 698 22.26 -21.08 49.95
CA GLU A 698 21.01 -20.66 50.65
C GLU A 698 21.12 -19.26 51.27
N GLU A 699 22.30 -18.85 51.70
CA GLU A 699 22.60 -17.53 52.30
C GLU A 699 22.38 -16.35 51.29
N GLN A 700 22.34 -16.68 49.99
CA GLN A 700 22.14 -15.70 48.91
C GLN A 700 20.68 -15.63 48.45
N TRP A 701 19.81 -16.46 49.02
CA TRP A 701 18.40 -16.61 48.57
C TRP A 701 17.48 -15.63 49.32
N ASP A 702 16.57 -15.03 48.55
CA ASP A 702 15.50 -14.22 49.09
C ASP A 702 14.16 -14.98 49.01
N VAL A 703 14.04 -16.00 49.88
CA VAL A 703 12.86 -16.87 49.89
C VAL A 703 11.56 -16.16 50.26
N PRO A 704 11.53 -15.25 51.25
CA PRO A 704 10.29 -14.53 51.58
C PRO A 704 9.76 -13.67 50.44
N ALA A 705 10.65 -13.01 49.69
CA ALA A 705 10.25 -12.25 48.50
C ALA A 705 9.73 -13.15 47.39
N LEU A 706 10.31 -14.31 47.17
CA LEU A 706 9.83 -15.31 46.21
C LEU A 706 8.44 -15.82 46.58
N GLU A 707 8.20 -16.18 47.86
CA GLU A 707 6.87 -16.62 48.33
C GLU A 707 5.82 -15.54 48.10
N GLN A 708 6.14 -14.28 48.40
CA GLN A 708 5.24 -13.15 48.15
C GLN A 708 4.95 -12.98 46.65
N ARG A 709 5.96 -13.08 45.81
CA ARG A 709 5.83 -12.96 44.35
C ARG A 709 4.95 -14.06 43.76
N LEU A 710 5.19 -15.30 44.13
CA LEU A 710 4.40 -16.45 43.71
C LEU A 710 2.93 -16.31 44.12
N LYS A 711 2.67 -15.83 45.34
CA LYS A 711 1.31 -15.60 45.80
C LYS A 711 0.59 -14.44 45.10
N GLN A 712 1.26 -13.33 44.89
CA GLN A 712 0.67 -12.13 44.29
C GLN A 712 0.42 -12.29 42.77
N ASP A 713 1.39 -12.81 42.05
CA ASP A 713 1.33 -12.86 40.60
C ASP A 713 0.70 -14.15 40.05
N PHE A 714 0.88 -15.27 40.74
CA PHE A 714 0.43 -16.58 40.25
C PHE A 714 -0.64 -17.24 41.12
N ALA A 715 -1.07 -16.57 42.19
CA ALA A 715 -2.01 -17.10 43.16
C ALA A 715 -1.57 -18.45 43.77
N LEU A 716 -0.23 -18.65 43.88
CA LEU A 716 0.41 -19.87 44.35
C LEU A 716 1.00 -19.63 45.73
N ASP A 717 0.30 -20.11 46.77
CA ASP A 717 0.70 -19.97 48.18
C ASP A 717 1.53 -21.19 48.58
N LEU A 718 2.86 -21.10 48.46
CA LEU A 718 3.80 -22.16 48.77
C LEU A 718 4.61 -21.83 50.02
N PRO A 719 4.63 -22.69 51.02
CA PRO A 719 5.40 -22.46 52.25
C PRO A 719 6.85 -22.90 52.09
N ILE A 720 7.62 -22.18 51.21
CA ILE A 720 9.00 -22.54 50.83
C ILE A 720 9.92 -22.46 52.05
N THR A 721 9.79 -21.44 52.87
CA THR A 721 10.56 -21.26 54.11
C THR A 721 10.37 -22.48 55.03
N LYS A 722 9.13 -22.96 55.19
CA LYS A 722 8.84 -24.16 55.98
C LYS A 722 9.42 -25.42 55.35
N TRP A 723 9.45 -25.52 54.01
CA TRP A 723 10.07 -26.69 53.34
C TRP A 723 11.58 -26.76 53.61
N LEU A 724 12.26 -25.64 53.66
CA LEU A 724 13.69 -25.52 53.98
C LEU A 724 13.98 -25.89 55.44
N ASP A 725 13.10 -25.52 56.38
CA ASP A 725 13.20 -25.87 57.80
C ASP A 725 12.96 -27.40 58.06
N GLU A 726 12.12 -28.00 57.24
CA GLU A 726 11.75 -29.42 57.41
C GLU A 726 12.71 -30.39 56.69
N ASP A 727 13.38 -29.93 55.61
CA ASP A 727 14.26 -30.76 54.79
C ASP A 727 15.60 -30.07 54.49
N ASN A 728 16.61 -30.36 55.26
CA ASN A 728 17.98 -29.82 55.13
C ASN A 728 18.75 -30.37 53.89
N HIS A 729 18.11 -31.27 53.08
CA HIS A 729 18.69 -31.77 51.85
C HIS A 729 18.20 -31.05 50.58
N LEU A 730 17.35 -30.04 50.72
CA LEU A 730 16.90 -29.24 49.62
C LEU A 730 18.03 -28.32 49.11
N HIS A 731 18.47 -28.59 47.89
CA HIS A 731 19.42 -27.75 47.17
C HIS A 731 18.67 -26.89 46.15
N GLU A 732 19.33 -25.94 45.55
CA GLU A 732 18.75 -25.02 44.56
C GLU A 732 17.96 -25.78 43.48
N GLU A 733 18.52 -26.81 42.85
CA GLU A 733 17.89 -27.59 41.79
C GLU A 733 16.63 -28.35 42.29
N THR A 734 16.73 -29.03 43.43
CA THR A 734 15.61 -29.80 43.99
C THR A 734 14.49 -28.92 44.52
N LEU A 735 14.81 -27.75 45.06
CA LEU A 735 13.83 -26.75 45.45
C LEU A 735 13.10 -26.20 44.25
N ARG A 736 13.82 -25.85 43.20
CA ARG A 736 13.28 -25.39 41.93
C ARG A 736 12.30 -26.39 41.34
N GLU A 737 12.72 -27.67 41.21
CA GLU A 737 11.85 -28.73 40.73
C GLU A 737 10.57 -28.87 41.58
N ARG A 738 10.69 -28.78 42.93
CA ARG A 738 9.53 -28.86 43.83
C ARG A 738 8.55 -27.69 43.64
N ILE A 739 9.04 -26.48 43.41
CA ILE A 739 8.19 -25.32 43.14
C ILE A 739 7.47 -25.48 41.79
N ILE A 740 8.20 -25.88 40.75
CA ILE A 740 7.63 -26.10 39.44
C ILE A 740 6.59 -27.22 39.45
N GLN A 741 6.88 -28.32 40.16
CA GLN A 741 5.93 -29.43 40.30
C GLN A 741 4.66 -28.97 41.03
N ALA A 742 4.77 -28.19 42.10
CA ALA A 742 3.62 -27.66 42.81
C ALA A 742 2.76 -26.76 41.94
N ALA A 743 3.39 -25.94 41.12
CA ALA A 743 2.68 -25.10 40.12
C ALA A 743 1.96 -25.94 39.05
N THR A 744 2.60 -26.99 38.58
CA THR A 744 2.03 -27.95 37.62
C THR A 744 0.85 -28.72 38.20
N ASP A 745 0.95 -29.17 39.44
CA ASP A 745 -0.10 -29.94 40.13
C ASP A 745 -1.33 -29.06 40.37
N GLU A 746 -1.15 -27.80 40.76
CA GLU A 746 -2.26 -26.83 40.91
C GLU A 746 -2.95 -26.53 39.58
N TYR A 747 -2.18 -26.42 38.52
CA TYR A 747 -2.72 -26.23 37.18
C TYR A 747 -3.54 -27.43 36.69
N LYS A 748 -3.04 -28.64 36.88
CA LYS A 748 -3.78 -29.90 36.59
C LYS A 748 -5.07 -30.00 37.39
N ARG A 749 -5.06 -29.59 38.66
CA ARG A 749 -6.27 -29.54 39.48
C ARG A 749 -7.32 -28.60 38.88
N LYS A 750 -6.92 -27.45 38.36
CA LYS A 750 -7.82 -26.53 37.65
C LYS A 750 -8.35 -27.13 36.35
N GLU A 751 -7.52 -27.84 35.62
CA GLU A 751 -7.91 -28.52 34.37
C GLU A 751 -8.94 -29.63 34.64
N GLU A 752 -8.80 -30.40 35.70
CA GLU A 752 -9.77 -31.41 36.11
C GLU A 752 -11.13 -30.81 36.49
N LEU A 753 -11.14 -29.61 37.10
CA LEU A 753 -12.37 -28.90 37.46
C LEU A 753 -13.07 -28.28 36.24
N ALA A 754 -12.34 -27.72 35.31
CA ALA A 754 -12.88 -27.04 34.14
C ALA A 754 -13.28 -28.00 33.01
N GLY A 755 -12.66 -29.19 32.97
CA GLY A 755 -12.69 -30.10 31.83
C GLY A 755 -11.62 -29.78 30.80
N ALA A 756 -10.98 -30.81 30.29
CA ALA A 756 -9.80 -30.68 29.42
C ALA A 756 -10.08 -29.83 28.15
N GLN A 757 -11.19 -30.05 27.46
CA GLN A 757 -11.51 -29.32 26.22
C GLN A 757 -11.79 -27.83 26.48
N THR A 758 -12.48 -27.52 27.54
CA THR A 758 -12.76 -26.12 27.94
C THR A 758 -11.46 -25.40 28.27
N MET A 759 -10.55 -26.09 28.97
CA MET A 759 -9.22 -25.55 29.29
C MET A 759 -8.38 -25.30 28.05
N ARG A 760 -8.38 -26.21 27.07
CA ARG A 760 -7.67 -26.00 25.75
C ARG A 760 -8.19 -24.78 25.02
N ASN A 761 -9.49 -24.64 24.93
CA ASN A 761 -10.11 -23.47 24.30
C ASN A 761 -9.72 -22.15 25.01
N PHE A 762 -9.74 -22.17 26.35
CA PHE A 762 -9.36 -21.01 27.15
C PHE A 762 -7.87 -20.65 27.00
N GLU A 763 -6.97 -21.64 27.06
CA GLU A 763 -5.54 -21.44 26.81
C GLU A 763 -5.28 -20.81 25.45
N LYS A 764 -5.91 -21.37 24.42
CA LYS A 764 -5.81 -20.87 23.03
C LYS A 764 -6.28 -19.42 22.92
N GLY A 765 -7.41 -19.10 23.53
CA GLY A 765 -7.94 -17.76 23.51
C GLY A 765 -7.07 -16.76 24.28
N VAL A 766 -6.55 -17.12 25.46
CA VAL A 766 -5.62 -16.27 26.23
C VAL A 766 -4.33 -16.02 25.45
N MET A 767 -3.75 -17.06 24.82
CA MET A 767 -2.55 -16.94 23.98
C MET A 767 -2.78 -15.97 22.82
N LEU A 768 -3.87 -16.15 22.06
CA LEU A 768 -4.17 -15.30 20.91
C LEU A 768 -4.40 -13.84 21.32
N GLN A 769 -5.20 -13.61 22.35
CA GLN A 769 -5.48 -12.25 22.80
C GLN A 769 -4.23 -11.55 23.30
N THR A 770 -3.45 -12.21 24.15
CA THR A 770 -2.21 -11.62 24.68
C THR A 770 -1.19 -11.35 23.58
N LEU A 771 -1.07 -12.27 22.61
CA LEU A 771 -0.19 -12.09 21.46
C LEU A 771 -0.61 -10.88 20.62
N ASP A 772 -1.90 -10.72 20.33
CA ASP A 772 -2.43 -9.63 19.52
C ASP A 772 -2.25 -8.28 20.22
N GLU A 773 -2.50 -8.20 21.55
CA GLU A 773 -2.31 -6.98 22.35
C GLU A 773 -0.84 -6.54 22.37
N LEU A 774 0.07 -7.45 22.72
CA LEU A 774 1.50 -7.15 22.78
C LEU A 774 2.10 -6.85 21.40
N TRP A 775 1.61 -7.50 20.35
CA TRP A 775 2.02 -7.21 18.99
C TRP A 775 1.59 -5.80 18.54
N LYS A 776 0.38 -5.36 18.85
CA LYS A 776 -0.07 -3.97 18.62
C LYS A 776 0.83 -2.95 19.33
N GLU A 777 1.13 -3.19 20.61
CA GLU A 777 2.03 -2.32 21.39
C GLU A 777 3.43 -2.30 20.78
N HIS A 778 3.94 -3.46 20.36
CA HIS A 778 5.24 -3.57 19.72
C HIS A 778 5.32 -2.81 18.39
N LEU A 779 4.30 -2.90 17.53
CA LEU A 779 4.22 -2.14 16.28
C LEU A 779 4.24 -0.63 16.55
N SER A 780 3.52 -0.16 17.55
CA SER A 780 3.53 1.25 17.97
C SER A 780 4.92 1.67 18.45
N ALA A 781 5.55 0.86 19.29
CA ALA A 781 6.90 1.12 19.77
C ALA A 781 7.95 1.12 18.65
N MET A 782 7.82 0.22 17.68
CA MET A 782 8.67 0.18 16.49
C MET A 782 8.52 1.44 15.63
N ASP A 783 7.30 1.95 15.47
CA ASP A 783 7.07 3.20 14.75
C ASP A 783 7.73 4.40 15.45
N HIS A 784 7.61 4.48 16.79
CA HIS A 784 8.30 5.51 17.57
C HIS A 784 9.82 5.40 17.45
N LEU A 785 10.36 4.18 17.53
CA LEU A 785 11.79 3.94 17.34
C LEU A 785 12.26 4.42 15.95
N ARG A 786 11.51 4.09 14.88
CA ARG A 786 11.82 4.48 13.51
C ARG A 786 11.93 6.01 13.36
N ARG A 787 10.99 6.74 13.95
CA ARG A 787 10.98 8.22 13.91
C ARG A 787 12.15 8.83 14.67
N GLY A 788 12.51 8.28 15.82
CA GLY A 788 13.60 8.75 16.66
C GLY A 788 15.00 8.33 16.24
N ILE A 789 15.12 7.28 15.42
CA ILE A 789 16.42 6.64 15.15
C ILE A 789 17.40 7.53 14.38
N HIS A 790 16.90 8.47 13.57
CA HIS A 790 17.74 9.40 12.82
C HIS A 790 18.54 10.35 13.72
N LEU A 791 18.05 10.63 14.91
CA LEU A 791 18.75 11.44 15.92
C LEU A 791 20.06 10.79 16.39
N ARG A 792 20.18 9.47 16.27
CA ARG A 792 21.40 8.74 16.64
C ARG A 792 22.53 8.86 15.61
N GLY A 793 22.22 9.34 14.41
CA GLY A 793 23.22 9.71 13.41
C GLY A 793 24.17 10.80 13.90
N TYR A 794 23.74 11.66 14.81
CA TYR A 794 24.60 12.67 15.46
C TYR A 794 25.69 12.04 16.34
N ALA A 795 25.47 10.82 16.86
CA ALA A 795 26.46 10.05 17.63
C ALA A 795 27.40 9.20 16.74
N GLN A 796 27.49 9.46 15.44
CA GLN A 796 28.28 8.71 14.44
C GLN A 796 27.91 7.22 14.34
N LYS A 797 26.72 6.82 14.76
CA LYS A 797 26.20 5.46 14.61
C LYS A 797 25.37 5.34 13.34
N ASP A 798 25.42 4.17 12.72
CA ASP A 798 24.53 3.88 11.59
C ASP A 798 23.09 3.70 12.11
N PRO A 799 22.14 4.59 11.74
CA PRO A 799 20.76 4.53 12.22
C PRO A 799 20.07 3.21 11.92
N LYS A 800 20.38 2.57 10.77
CA LYS A 800 19.78 1.31 10.37
C LYS A 800 20.25 0.14 11.22
N GLN A 801 21.53 0.11 11.57
CA GLN A 801 22.10 -0.91 12.44
C GLN A 801 21.58 -0.79 13.87
N GLU A 802 21.49 0.44 14.38
CA GLU A 802 20.91 0.70 15.69
C GLU A 802 19.40 0.33 15.72
N TYR A 803 18.66 0.68 14.66
CA TYR A 803 17.25 0.28 14.54
C TYR A 803 17.10 -1.23 14.59
N LYS A 804 17.87 -1.97 13.80
CA LYS A 804 17.84 -3.44 13.79
C LYS A 804 18.16 -4.04 15.15
N LYS A 805 19.17 -3.52 15.84
CA LYS A 805 19.57 -3.99 17.16
C LYS A 805 18.50 -3.75 18.23
N GLU A 806 17.98 -2.52 18.29
CA GLU A 806 16.98 -2.15 19.30
C GLU A 806 15.64 -2.82 19.06
N SER A 807 15.22 -2.90 17.79
CA SER A 807 13.98 -3.62 17.45
C SER A 807 14.05 -5.09 17.81
N PHE A 808 15.21 -5.73 17.63
CA PHE A 808 15.40 -7.13 18.05
C PHE A 808 15.32 -7.28 19.58
N GLN A 809 15.92 -6.36 20.33
CA GLN A 809 15.83 -6.35 21.78
C GLN A 809 14.37 -6.17 22.24
N MET A 810 13.67 -5.18 21.68
CA MET A 810 12.25 -4.93 22.00
C MET A 810 11.36 -6.14 21.65
N PHE A 811 11.65 -6.83 20.55
CA PHE A 811 10.93 -8.04 20.15
C PHE A 811 11.15 -9.19 21.15
N THR A 812 12.38 -9.39 21.61
CA THR A 812 12.71 -10.40 22.64
C THR A 812 11.99 -10.09 23.95
N GLU A 813 12.01 -8.82 24.39
CA GLU A 813 11.29 -8.37 25.58
C GLU A 813 9.77 -8.58 25.46
N MET A 814 9.19 -8.36 24.28
CA MET A 814 7.80 -8.62 24.00
C MET A 814 7.46 -10.12 24.13
N LEU A 815 8.32 -11.01 23.61
CA LEU A 815 8.11 -12.46 23.73
C LEU A 815 8.21 -12.94 25.19
N ASP A 816 9.11 -12.38 25.97
CA ASP A 816 9.22 -12.68 27.41
C ASP A 816 8.00 -12.16 28.18
N ALA A 817 7.53 -10.97 27.84
CA ALA A 817 6.29 -10.40 28.39
C ALA A 817 5.06 -11.25 28.01
N LEU A 818 5.01 -11.79 26.78
CA LEU A 818 3.95 -12.68 26.34
C LEU A 818 3.89 -13.94 27.23
N LYS A 819 5.03 -14.62 27.42
CA LYS A 819 5.12 -15.80 28.26
C LYS A 819 4.67 -15.50 29.69
N LEU A 820 5.19 -14.44 30.28
CA LEU A 820 4.83 -14.03 31.64
C LEU A 820 3.33 -13.71 31.78
N SER A 821 2.79 -12.92 30.87
CA SER A 821 1.37 -12.51 30.90
C SER A 821 0.43 -13.71 30.77
N VAL A 822 0.72 -14.62 29.86
CA VAL A 822 -0.07 -15.85 29.66
C VAL A 822 -0.06 -16.70 30.91
N VAL A 823 1.12 -16.98 31.47
CA VAL A 823 1.25 -17.81 32.66
C VAL A 823 0.60 -17.17 33.88
N THR A 824 0.75 -15.85 34.04
CA THR A 824 0.10 -15.08 35.11
C THR A 824 -1.42 -15.19 35.00
N THR A 825 -1.97 -14.96 33.81
CA THR A 825 -3.42 -15.01 33.56
C THR A 825 -3.97 -16.40 33.85
N LEU A 826 -3.37 -17.45 33.28
CA LEU A 826 -3.79 -18.82 33.47
C LEU A 826 -3.65 -19.32 34.94
N SER A 827 -2.61 -18.84 35.64
CA SER A 827 -2.41 -19.18 37.06
C SER A 827 -3.40 -18.49 38.00
N ARG A 828 -3.79 -17.25 37.70
CA ARG A 828 -4.70 -16.45 38.54
C ARG A 828 -6.16 -16.78 38.35
N VAL A 829 -6.55 -17.37 37.22
CA VAL A 829 -7.94 -17.73 36.95
C VAL A 829 -8.44 -18.72 38.00
N GLN A 830 -9.52 -18.37 38.67
CA GLN A 830 -10.24 -19.22 39.59
C GLN A 830 -11.34 -19.97 38.86
N VAL A 831 -11.14 -21.27 38.66
CA VAL A 831 -12.17 -22.15 38.09
C VAL A 831 -13.10 -22.58 39.16
N ARG A 832 -14.37 -22.20 39.08
CA ARG A 832 -15.43 -22.67 40.00
C ARG A 832 -16.31 -23.71 39.33
N THR A 833 -16.76 -23.45 38.13
CA THR A 833 -17.58 -24.35 37.32
C THR A 833 -17.20 -24.27 35.84
N GLN A 834 -17.50 -25.33 35.09
CA GLN A 834 -17.32 -25.36 33.65
C GLN A 834 -18.18 -24.29 32.95
N GLU A 835 -19.40 -24.02 33.45
CA GLU A 835 -20.31 -23.02 32.88
C GLU A 835 -19.76 -21.59 32.97
N GLU A 836 -19.07 -21.22 34.06
CA GLU A 836 -18.44 -19.91 34.22
C GLU A 836 -17.28 -19.70 33.24
N MET A 837 -16.53 -20.77 32.96
CA MET A 837 -15.44 -20.70 31.97
C MET A 837 -15.97 -20.56 30.55
N GLU A 838 -17.01 -21.28 30.18
CA GLU A 838 -17.68 -21.16 28.88
C GLU A 838 -18.30 -19.76 28.66
N GLU A 839 -18.87 -19.18 29.73
CA GLU A 839 -19.39 -17.81 29.66
C GLU A 839 -18.28 -16.76 29.51
N ALA A 840 -17.17 -16.91 30.22
CA ALA A 840 -16.03 -16.02 30.10
C ALA A 840 -15.42 -16.07 28.67
N GLU A 841 -15.32 -17.27 28.08
CA GLU A 841 -14.85 -17.45 26.71
C GLU A 841 -15.78 -16.80 25.69
N ARG A 842 -17.11 -16.97 25.83
CA ARG A 842 -18.10 -16.35 24.96
C ARG A 842 -18.03 -14.83 25.03
N LEU A 843 -17.91 -14.26 26.24
CA LEU A 843 -17.80 -12.81 26.43
C LEU A 843 -16.54 -12.23 25.77
N ARG A 844 -15.44 -12.97 25.84
CA ARG A 844 -14.18 -12.59 25.19
C ARG A 844 -14.30 -12.60 23.66
N GLN A 845 -14.93 -13.62 23.09
CA GLN A 845 -15.18 -13.70 21.65
C GLN A 845 -16.08 -12.55 21.16
N GLU A 846 -17.11 -12.19 21.94
CA GLU A 846 -17.97 -11.04 21.62
C GLU A 846 -17.19 -9.71 21.63
N LEU A 847 -16.28 -9.52 22.59
CA LEU A 847 -15.43 -8.33 22.66
C LEU A 847 -14.49 -8.25 21.45
N ALA A 848 -13.83 -9.34 21.09
CA ALA A 848 -12.95 -9.40 19.93
C ALA A 848 -13.70 -9.10 18.62
N GLN A 849 -14.94 -9.59 18.45
CA GLN A 849 -15.77 -9.27 17.30
C GLN A 849 -16.18 -7.78 17.25
N ARG A 850 -16.43 -7.15 18.39
CA ARG A 850 -16.73 -5.71 18.46
C ARG A 850 -15.51 -4.87 18.08
N GLU A 851 -14.33 -5.22 18.56
CA GLU A 851 -13.08 -4.54 18.17
C GLU A 851 -12.83 -4.66 16.67
N ALA A 852 -12.99 -5.85 16.09
CA ALA A 852 -12.86 -6.08 14.66
C ALA A 852 -13.82 -5.21 13.82
N ALA A 853 -15.05 -4.97 14.31
CA ALA A 853 -16.03 -4.13 13.63
C ALA A 853 -15.68 -2.63 13.63
N THR A 854 -14.80 -2.17 14.52
CA THR A 854 -14.38 -0.76 14.63
C THR A 854 -13.05 -0.46 13.94
N MET A 855 -12.41 -1.45 13.35
CA MET A 855 -11.13 -1.27 12.66
C MET A 855 -11.26 -0.41 11.40
N GLN A 856 -10.31 0.48 11.20
CA GLN A 856 -10.19 1.36 10.03
C GLN A 856 -9.03 0.91 9.16
N TYR A 857 -9.22 1.00 7.85
CA TYR A 857 -8.25 0.55 6.85
C TYR A 857 -7.70 1.77 6.11
N HIS A 858 -6.39 1.98 6.15
CA HIS A 858 -5.75 3.14 5.56
C HIS A 858 -4.63 2.73 4.59
N ASN A 859 -4.65 3.41 3.44
CA ASN A 859 -3.46 3.65 2.65
C ASN A 859 -3.31 5.18 2.63
N GLU A 860 -2.14 5.74 2.98
CA GLU A 860 -1.96 7.19 3.10
C GLU A 860 -2.33 7.94 1.81
N GLU A 861 -2.21 7.31 0.63
CA GLU A 861 -2.68 7.87 -0.64
C GLU A 861 -4.22 7.98 -0.72
N SER A 862 -4.97 7.08 -0.07
CA SER A 862 -6.43 7.14 -0.05
C SER A 862 -6.99 8.17 0.93
N GLN A 863 -6.22 8.66 1.88
CA GLN A 863 -6.63 9.77 2.76
C GLN A 863 -6.65 11.12 2.02
N ASP A 864 -5.72 11.34 1.09
CA ASP A 864 -5.76 12.52 0.23
C ASP A 864 -6.97 12.50 -0.74
N GLU A 865 -7.42 11.32 -1.17
CA GLU A 865 -8.62 11.16 -1.99
C GLU A 865 -9.92 11.24 -1.18
N GLN A 866 -9.98 10.67 0.03
CA GLN A 866 -11.17 10.74 0.90
C GLN A 866 -11.35 12.11 1.54
N GLY A 867 -10.29 12.80 1.90
CA GLY A 867 -10.33 14.20 2.33
C GLY A 867 -10.86 15.11 1.23
N ALA A 868 -10.54 14.82 -0.04
CA ALA A 868 -11.08 15.52 -1.20
C ALA A 868 -12.55 15.15 -1.49
N GLN A 869 -12.99 13.93 -1.21
CA GLN A 869 -14.37 13.49 -1.38
C GLN A 869 -15.30 14.10 -0.34
N ASN A 870 -14.90 14.14 0.93
CA ASN A 870 -15.71 14.78 2.00
C ASN A 870 -15.76 16.30 1.86
N ALA A 871 -14.74 16.93 1.28
CA ALA A 871 -14.76 18.39 1.00
C ALA A 871 -15.65 18.77 -0.20
N VAL A 872 -16.00 17.83 -1.07
CA VAL A 872 -16.85 18.07 -2.26
C VAL A 872 -18.34 17.88 -1.96
N GLU A 873 -18.72 17.06 -0.97
CA GLU A 873 -20.13 16.94 -0.58
C GLU A 873 -20.69 18.18 0.16
N GLU A 874 -19.84 19.04 0.73
CA GLU A 874 -20.30 20.25 1.44
C GLU A 874 -20.44 21.53 0.58
N HIS A 875 -20.08 21.49 -0.70
CA HIS A 875 -20.18 22.67 -1.57
C HIS A 875 -21.18 22.56 -2.72
N HIS A 876 -22.41 22.09 -2.43
CA HIS A 876 -23.53 22.54 -3.23
C HIS A 876 -23.76 24.03 -2.89
N LYS A 877 -23.30 24.93 -3.75
CA LYS A 877 -23.65 26.36 -3.65
C LYS A 877 -25.15 26.47 -3.74
N ILE A 878 -25.80 26.55 -2.57
CA ILE A 878 -27.23 26.70 -2.47
C ILE A 878 -27.57 28.04 -3.15
N GLY A 879 -28.36 27.95 -4.18
CA GLY A 879 -28.82 29.12 -4.89
C GLY A 879 -29.60 30.05 -3.96
N ARG A 880 -29.43 31.39 -4.06
CA ARG A 880 -30.07 32.38 -3.21
C ARG A 880 -31.58 32.21 -3.07
N ASN A 881 -32.23 31.56 -4.05
CA ASN A 881 -33.67 31.36 -4.09
C ASN A 881 -34.10 29.94 -3.69
N GLU A 882 -33.17 29.04 -3.42
CA GLU A 882 -33.45 27.66 -2.97
C GLU A 882 -33.88 27.60 -1.52
N PRO A 883 -34.63 26.56 -1.09
CA PRO A 883 -34.99 26.37 0.31
C PRO A 883 -33.75 26.27 1.19
N CYS A 884 -33.77 26.92 2.35
CA CYS A 884 -32.64 26.82 3.28
C CYS A 884 -32.51 25.41 3.87
N PRO A 885 -31.32 24.80 3.87
CA PRO A 885 -31.10 23.43 4.35
C PRO A 885 -31.36 23.27 5.86
N CYS A 886 -31.55 24.36 6.61
CA CYS A 886 -31.89 24.28 8.03
C CYS A 886 -33.33 23.83 8.32
N GLY A 887 -34.13 23.46 7.29
CA GLY A 887 -35.52 23.03 7.45
C GLY A 887 -36.55 24.11 7.82
N SER A 888 -36.18 25.41 7.80
CA SER A 888 -37.03 26.51 8.17
C SER A 888 -38.13 26.86 7.14
N GLY A 889 -38.16 26.20 5.98
CA GLY A 889 -39.07 26.50 4.87
C GLY A 889 -38.85 27.84 4.17
N LYS A 890 -37.86 28.62 4.60
CA LYS A 890 -37.51 29.94 4.02
C LYS A 890 -36.43 29.78 2.93
N LYS A 891 -36.47 30.69 1.93
CA LYS A 891 -35.40 30.75 0.92
C LYS A 891 -34.06 31.09 1.59
N TYR A 892 -32.94 30.53 1.08
CA TYR A 892 -31.60 30.72 1.66
C TYR A 892 -31.25 32.21 1.89
N LYS A 893 -31.54 33.08 0.95
CA LYS A 893 -31.34 34.54 1.07
C LYS A 893 -32.13 35.22 2.21
N HIS A 894 -33.21 34.63 2.70
CA HIS A 894 -34.04 35.14 3.80
C HIS A 894 -33.80 34.35 5.12
N CYS A 895 -32.81 33.46 5.16
CA CYS A 895 -32.43 32.69 6.33
C CYS A 895 -30.91 32.84 6.55
N HIS A 896 -30.13 31.78 6.31
CA HIS A 896 -28.70 31.80 6.55
C HIS A 896 -27.90 32.64 5.54
N GLY A 897 -28.40 32.83 4.32
CA GLY A 897 -27.81 33.72 3.30
C GLY A 897 -28.02 35.23 3.56
N SER A 898 -28.81 35.62 4.57
CA SER A 898 -28.95 37.03 4.96
C SER A 898 -27.80 37.55 5.83
N ARG A 899 -26.99 36.66 6.43
CA ARG A 899 -25.84 37.01 7.27
C ARG A 899 -24.51 37.18 6.49
N ALA A 900 -24.53 36.97 5.18
CA ALA A 900 -23.35 37.14 4.32
C ALA A 900 -23.17 38.58 3.77
N LYS A 901 -23.71 39.56 4.44
CA LYS A 901 -23.54 41.00 4.12
C LYS A 901 -23.02 41.81 5.32
N HIS A 902 -21.90 41.32 5.91
CA HIS A 902 -21.05 42.24 6.72
C HIS A 902 -19.61 41.68 6.69
#